data_4b8ca5d450dcbfe72e738f50a4ae45c5
#
_entry.id   4b8ca5d450dcbfe72e738f50a4ae45c5
#
_cell.length_a   1.000
_cell.length_b   1.000
_cell.length_c   1.000
_cell.angle_alpha   90.00
_cell.angle_beta   90.00
_cell.angle_gamma   90.00
#
_symmetry.space_group_name_H-M   'P 1'
#
loop_
_entity.id
_entity.type
_entity.pdbx_description
1 polymer ?
#
loop_
_entity_poly.entity_id
_entity_poly.type
_entity_poly.pdbx_seq_one_letter_code
_entity_poly.pdbx_strand_id
1 'polypeptide(L)'
;LFISLFNFSNITTADTNKNAELFGSWPDIRDVVISPNGKYVGVVQTVNRQGIVKILDLDNSQLISIHDFGEKGSISGFFWATDERLVFSVTRPSTRTTENWGLGQLVAANIDGKRTRLIAGWGTDENRKGVHNRAKTDPNRGAYVVHTLPEDKNHIIVNFFDNAGFNDLAKLNINNGKVTYITGSPVIYPSWVLNSNGDLIGVWTADLDNTAEIYLYKPNLPKGALESRECKQKTNCYVPPIKQDNKKPGWVFFKEFEFPKGASIEGFTKKGTMMVTEFMEEDTSGLYEYDLKKNTYELIYRHPRVDITGVATSRDDGPYGIRIDDGKPEYLYLSEPNRLKDLHLQFYNAFPGSKTSITSRSDDYTKAIGVVSADNNPGVYYLLDTEKNRISPLGRYWAKTSYDSLAKMEVINFQNRHGDKVQSYFTKAVGKTNAPTIVMPHGGPWARDYWRFDPEVQFLAAEGFNVLQNNIRGSSGYGLKHMKEVYGNFDTVLEDMFDSIEYLDTKGEINKENVCVYGASYGGYAATQGPMMRPDLFRCAVSEAGLYDINAQYTSGDIRWGRGGKKFLEATFGDGKEAETQSPTNYVNKLITPYMIIHGKKDIRTPYQEAEAFMKKMDKAGIKYEKMIIEKETHGFSREENRIEKMKRISAFFNKYLDT
;
A
#
# COMPACT_ATOMS: atom_id res chain seq x y z
N LEU A 1 -23.60 6.23 16.53
CA LEU A 1 -24.99 6.63 16.15
C LEU A 1 -25.17 6.90 14.65
N PHE A 2 -24.20 6.49 13.80
CA PHE A 2 -24.35 6.46 12.34
C PHE A 2 -25.00 5.16 11.80
N ILE A 3 -25.51 4.29 12.67
CA ILE A 3 -26.08 2.98 12.31
C ILE A 3 -27.58 3.08 11.95
N SER A 4 -28.18 4.26 11.89
CA SER A 4 -29.60 4.35 11.58
C SER A 4 -29.84 4.45 10.07
N LEU A 5 -30.51 3.43 9.53
CA LEU A 5 -31.23 3.39 8.24
C LEU A 5 -30.44 3.01 6.98
N PHE A 6 -29.52 2.06 7.07
CA PHE A 6 -29.15 1.33 5.85
C PHE A 6 -29.83 -0.04 5.84
N ASN A 7 -30.66 -0.30 4.84
CA ASN A 7 -31.05 -1.67 4.48
C ASN A 7 -29.77 -2.38 4.05
N PHE A 8 -29.29 -3.33 4.88
CA PHE A 8 -28.16 -4.16 4.51
C PHE A 8 -28.54 -5.03 3.32
N SER A 9 -27.73 -4.97 2.28
CA SER A 9 -27.84 -5.92 1.19
C SER A 9 -27.18 -7.22 1.61
N ASN A 10 -27.97 -8.28 1.78
CA ASN A 10 -27.42 -9.62 1.90
C ASN A 10 -26.81 -10.03 0.55
N ILE A 11 -25.65 -10.70 0.63
CA ILE A 11 -25.05 -11.33 -0.52
C ILE A 11 -25.97 -12.46 -0.94
N THR A 12 -26.39 -12.44 -2.19
CA THR A 12 -27.19 -13.49 -2.79
C THR A 12 -26.39 -14.07 -3.95
N THR A 13 -26.28 -15.39 -4.01
CA THR A 13 -25.55 -16.15 -5.04
C THR A 13 -26.13 -16.00 -6.47
N ALA A 14 -27.12 -15.15 -6.68
CA ALA A 14 -27.88 -15.08 -7.94
C ALA A 14 -27.86 -13.70 -8.62
N ASP A 15 -27.25 -12.64 -8.04
CA ASP A 15 -27.30 -11.30 -8.63
C ASP A 15 -25.91 -10.69 -8.83
N THR A 16 -25.25 -11.13 -9.92
CA THR A 16 -23.93 -10.64 -10.33
C THR A 16 -23.86 -9.11 -10.44
N ASN A 17 -24.94 -8.44 -10.87
CA ASN A 17 -24.95 -6.99 -10.95
C ASN A 17 -24.84 -6.35 -9.57
N LYS A 18 -25.62 -6.85 -8.61
CA LYS A 18 -25.62 -6.36 -7.24
C LYS A 18 -24.28 -6.65 -6.53
N ASN A 19 -23.73 -7.85 -6.71
CA ASN A 19 -22.44 -8.21 -6.14
C ASN A 19 -21.31 -7.37 -6.75
N ALA A 20 -21.29 -7.18 -8.08
CA ALA A 20 -20.29 -6.34 -8.74
C ALA A 20 -20.38 -4.87 -8.31
N GLU A 21 -21.58 -4.32 -8.12
CA GLU A 21 -21.78 -2.98 -7.56
C GLU A 21 -21.29 -2.89 -6.12
N LEU A 22 -21.59 -3.91 -5.31
CA LEU A 22 -21.17 -3.94 -3.90
C LEU A 22 -19.65 -3.95 -3.73
N PHE A 23 -18.97 -4.86 -4.42
CA PHE A 23 -17.53 -5.06 -4.26
C PHE A 23 -16.69 -4.20 -5.21
N GLY A 24 -17.23 -3.74 -6.33
CA GLY A 24 -16.59 -2.80 -7.25
C GLY A 24 -16.60 -1.35 -6.78
N SER A 25 -17.52 -0.98 -5.89
CA SER A 25 -17.64 0.38 -5.34
C SER A 25 -16.45 0.76 -4.45
N TRP A 26 -16.20 2.07 -4.33
CA TRP A 26 -15.26 2.60 -3.34
C TRP A 26 -15.87 2.53 -1.93
N PRO A 27 -15.02 2.41 -0.89
CA PRO A 27 -15.48 2.50 0.50
C PRO A 27 -16.24 3.80 0.79
N ASP A 28 -17.35 3.73 1.53
CA ASP A 28 -18.13 4.88 1.95
C ASP A 28 -17.34 5.78 2.94
N ILE A 29 -16.63 5.15 3.89
CA ILE A 29 -15.75 5.81 4.85
C ILE A 29 -14.31 5.36 4.57
N ARG A 30 -13.39 6.32 4.38
CA ARG A 30 -11.99 6.05 4.10
C ARG A 30 -11.08 6.28 5.30
N ASP A 31 -11.45 7.21 6.16
CA ASP A 31 -10.69 7.52 7.37
C ASP A 31 -11.55 8.21 8.43
N VAL A 32 -11.19 8.04 9.70
CA VAL A 32 -11.82 8.69 10.85
C VAL A 32 -10.73 9.15 11.81
N VAL A 33 -10.66 10.46 12.07
CA VAL A 33 -9.59 11.09 12.86
C VAL A 33 -10.20 11.96 13.97
N ILE A 34 -9.80 11.69 15.22
CA ILE A 34 -10.24 12.46 16.39
C ILE A 34 -9.41 13.74 16.55
N SER A 35 -10.03 14.81 17.07
CA SER A 35 -9.33 16.06 17.41
C SER A 35 -8.39 15.90 18.61
N PRO A 36 -7.35 16.75 18.74
CA PRO A 36 -6.42 16.71 19.87
C PRO A 36 -7.10 16.71 21.24
N ASN A 37 -8.14 17.51 21.42
CA ASN A 37 -8.92 17.59 22.67
C ASN A 37 -9.99 16.49 22.86
N GLY A 38 -10.07 15.55 21.91
CA GLY A 38 -11.04 14.44 21.99
C GLY A 38 -12.52 14.82 21.85
N LYS A 39 -12.84 16.07 21.45
CA LYS A 39 -14.22 16.56 21.36
C LYS A 39 -14.84 16.33 19.98
N TYR A 40 -14.07 16.44 18.93
CA TYR A 40 -14.53 16.36 17.55
C TYR A 40 -13.96 15.14 16.84
N VAL A 41 -14.67 14.68 15.83
CA VAL A 41 -14.18 13.67 14.89
C VAL A 41 -14.39 14.16 13.47
N GLY A 42 -13.35 13.96 12.64
CA GLY A 42 -13.44 14.19 11.20
C GLY A 42 -13.53 12.85 10.48
N VAL A 43 -14.48 12.74 9.56
CA VAL A 43 -14.76 11.54 8.77
C VAL A 43 -14.50 11.82 7.30
N VAL A 44 -13.55 11.12 6.70
CA VAL A 44 -13.29 11.16 5.25
C VAL A 44 -14.25 10.22 4.55
N GLN A 45 -15.10 10.77 3.69
CA GLN A 45 -16.09 10.02 2.92
C GLN A 45 -15.85 10.17 1.41
N THR A 46 -16.27 9.17 0.65
CA THR A 46 -16.37 9.26 -0.81
C THR A 46 -17.80 9.62 -1.20
N VAL A 47 -17.98 10.76 -1.83
CA VAL A 47 -19.28 11.22 -2.36
C VAL A 47 -19.07 11.63 -3.81
N ASN A 48 -19.82 11.05 -4.75
CA ASN A 48 -19.68 11.32 -6.18
C ASN A 48 -18.21 11.25 -6.67
N ARG A 49 -17.46 10.22 -6.23
CA ARG A 49 -16.03 10.01 -6.51
C ARG A 49 -15.07 11.02 -5.90
N GLN A 50 -15.56 11.93 -5.07
CA GLN A 50 -14.73 12.92 -4.40
C GLN A 50 -14.61 12.61 -2.92
N GLY A 51 -13.41 12.81 -2.38
CA GLY A 51 -13.20 12.81 -0.95
C GLY A 51 -13.69 14.11 -0.35
N ILE A 52 -14.57 14.02 0.61
CA ILE A 52 -15.03 15.11 1.46
C ILE A 52 -14.72 14.79 2.92
N VAL A 53 -14.68 15.81 3.78
CA VAL A 53 -14.53 15.63 5.23
C VAL A 53 -15.71 16.22 5.95
N LYS A 54 -16.36 15.42 6.80
CA LYS A 54 -17.40 15.84 7.72
C LYS A 54 -16.83 15.96 9.12
N ILE A 55 -17.04 17.09 9.78
CA ILE A 55 -16.67 17.30 11.18
C ILE A 55 -17.91 17.17 12.06
N LEU A 56 -17.80 16.31 13.08
CA LEU A 56 -18.89 16.05 14.02
C LEU A 56 -18.40 16.25 15.45
N ASP A 57 -19.29 16.72 16.29
CA ASP A 57 -19.13 16.73 17.74
C ASP A 57 -19.40 15.31 18.28
N LEU A 58 -18.47 14.76 19.07
CA LEU A 58 -18.56 13.37 19.57
C LEU A 58 -19.61 13.21 20.69
N ASP A 59 -19.89 14.25 21.46
CA ASP A 59 -20.80 14.14 22.61
C ASP A 59 -22.26 14.07 22.17
N ASN A 60 -22.63 14.84 21.14
CA ASN A 60 -24.02 14.94 20.67
C ASN A 60 -24.23 14.47 19.22
N SER A 61 -23.16 14.05 18.54
CA SER A 61 -23.19 13.63 17.14
C SER A 61 -23.65 14.73 16.15
N GLN A 62 -23.56 15.98 16.54
CA GLN A 62 -23.97 17.13 15.71
C GLN A 62 -22.94 17.33 14.58
N LEU A 63 -23.45 17.50 13.36
CA LEU A 63 -22.62 17.93 12.22
C LEU A 63 -22.23 19.40 12.39
N ILE A 64 -20.93 19.67 12.48
CA ILE A 64 -20.35 21.00 12.58
C ILE A 64 -20.14 21.62 11.20
N SER A 65 -19.55 20.87 10.29
CA SER A 65 -19.25 21.35 8.94
C SER A 65 -19.01 20.20 7.94
N ILE A 66 -19.05 20.56 6.66
CA ILE A 66 -18.61 19.71 5.54
C ILE A 66 -17.54 20.49 4.78
N HIS A 67 -16.36 19.88 4.62
CA HIS A 67 -15.30 20.40 3.77
C HIS A 67 -15.33 19.65 2.45
N ASP A 68 -15.62 20.39 1.38
CA ASP A 68 -15.68 19.89 0.00
C ASP A 68 -15.06 20.96 -0.91
N PHE A 69 -14.09 20.56 -1.75
CA PHE A 69 -13.41 21.46 -2.67
C PHE A 69 -13.94 21.37 -4.10
N GLY A 70 -15.07 20.69 -4.28
CA GLY A 70 -15.78 20.54 -5.56
C GLY A 70 -15.02 19.68 -6.58
N GLU A 71 -15.48 19.70 -7.83
CA GLU A 71 -14.96 18.85 -8.91
C GLU A 71 -13.45 19.04 -9.19
N LYS A 72 -12.86 20.16 -8.78
CA LYS A 72 -11.43 20.45 -9.01
C LYS A 72 -10.51 20.00 -7.89
N GLY A 73 -11.04 19.45 -6.81
CA GLY A 73 -10.23 19.05 -5.66
C GLY A 73 -10.90 17.94 -4.83
N SER A 74 -10.28 16.75 -4.80
CA SER A 74 -10.69 15.65 -3.94
C SER A 74 -9.80 15.61 -2.71
N ILE A 75 -10.39 15.54 -1.51
CA ILE A 75 -9.62 15.38 -0.28
C ILE A 75 -9.14 13.93 -0.21
N SER A 76 -7.81 13.75 -0.22
CA SER A 76 -7.19 12.43 -0.08
C SER A 76 -6.95 12.05 1.39
N GLY A 77 -6.83 13.03 2.26
CA GLY A 77 -6.65 12.87 3.70
C GLY A 77 -6.61 14.23 4.39
N PHE A 78 -6.67 14.25 5.70
CA PHE A 78 -6.53 15.44 6.52
C PHE A 78 -5.93 15.10 7.88
N PHE A 79 -5.51 16.13 8.61
CA PHE A 79 -5.15 16.01 10.01
C PHE A 79 -5.54 17.28 10.78
N TRP A 80 -5.67 17.14 12.08
CA TRP A 80 -5.86 18.22 13.01
C TRP A 80 -4.53 18.92 13.29
N ALA A 81 -4.41 20.17 12.85
CA ALA A 81 -3.24 20.98 13.21
C ALA A 81 -3.42 21.62 14.61
N THR A 82 -4.67 21.90 14.97
CA THR A 82 -5.11 22.28 16.33
C THR A 82 -6.56 21.81 16.50
N ASP A 83 -7.16 22.03 17.68
CA ASP A 83 -8.59 21.72 17.91
C ASP A 83 -9.56 22.46 16.99
N GLU A 84 -9.14 23.58 16.43
CA GLU A 84 -9.97 24.44 15.59
C GLU A 84 -9.48 24.53 14.13
N ARG A 85 -8.33 23.97 13.81
CA ARG A 85 -7.74 24.14 12.49
C ARG A 85 -7.30 22.80 11.88
N LEU A 86 -7.73 22.58 10.65
CA LEU A 86 -7.49 21.40 9.84
C LEU A 86 -6.52 21.71 8.69
N VAL A 87 -5.76 20.72 8.27
CA VAL A 87 -4.99 20.77 7.04
C VAL A 87 -5.35 19.56 6.18
N PHE A 88 -5.74 19.81 4.95
CA PHE A 88 -6.20 18.83 3.97
C PHE A 88 -5.14 18.60 2.91
N SER A 89 -4.88 17.35 2.59
CA SER A 89 -4.17 16.94 1.38
C SER A 89 -5.18 16.82 0.23
N VAL A 90 -4.93 17.55 -0.86
CA VAL A 90 -5.87 17.64 -1.99
C VAL A 90 -5.23 17.05 -3.25
N THR A 91 -6.01 16.21 -3.93
CA THR A 91 -5.68 15.64 -5.24
C THR A 91 -6.57 16.24 -6.31
N ARG A 92 -6.12 16.25 -7.55
CA ARG A 92 -6.89 16.72 -8.70
C ARG A 92 -7.12 15.61 -9.72
N PRO A 93 -8.29 15.58 -10.39
CA PRO A 93 -8.53 14.63 -11.46
C PRO A 93 -7.51 14.84 -12.60
N SER A 94 -6.93 13.75 -13.08
CA SER A 94 -6.10 13.77 -14.27
C SER A 94 -6.96 13.92 -15.53
N THR A 95 -6.50 14.69 -16.49
CA THR A 95 -7.12 14.75 -17.83
C THR A 95 -6.65 13.61 -18.74
N ARG A 96 -5.52 12.97 -18.41
CA ARG A 96 -4.86 11.95 -19.23
C ARG A 96 -5.16 10.53 -18.80
N THR A 97 -5.37 10.33 -17.50
CA THR A 97 -5.63 9.02 -16.89
C THR A 97 -6.89 9.09 -16.02
N THR A 98 -7.34 7.95 -15.51
CA THR A 98 -8.46 7.86 -14.58
C THR A 98 -8.08 8.21 -13.14
N GLU A 99 -6.78 8.26 -12.84
CA GLU A 99 -6.26 8.53 -11.50
C GLU A 99 -6.36 10.01 -11.12
N ASN A 100 -6.46 10.26 -9.83
CA ASN A 100 -6.29 11.60 -9.28
C ASN A 100 -4.81 11.88 -9.02
N TRP A 101 -4.33 13.03 -9.44
CA TRP A 101 -2.93 13.42 -9.25
C TRP A 101 -2.76 14.16 -7.94
N GLY A 102 -1.86 13.66 -7.10
CA GLY A 102 -1.38 14.33 -5.92
C GLY A 102 -0.34 15.39 -6.27
N LEU A 103 -0.79 16.62 -6.55
CA LEU A 103 0.11 17.74 -6.83
C LEU A 103 0.72 18.34 -5.55
N GLY A 104 0.63 17.64 -4.41
CA GLY A 104 1.15 18.10 -3.14
C GLY A 104 0.49 19.40 -2.67
N GLN A 105 -0.81 19.56 -2.92
CA GLN A 105 -1.57 20.73 -2.46
C GLN A 105 -2.03 20.53 -1.02
N LEU A 106 -1.71 21.51 -0.16
CA LEU A 106 -2.18 21.57 1.23
C LEU A 106 -3.11 22.75 1.41
N VAL A 107 -4.33 22.47 1.87
CA VAL A 107 -5.35 23.49 2.16
C VAL A 107 -5.63 23.50 3.65
N ALA A 108 -5.55 24.64 4.30
CA ALA A 108 -5.93 24.80 5.70
C ALA A 108 -7.29 25.49 5.83
N ALA A 109 -8.13 25.01 6.76
CA ALA A 109 -9.41 25.64 7.10
C ALA A 109 -9.72 25.47 8.59
N ASN A 110 -10.59 26.35 9.14
CA ASN A 110 -11.13 26.13 10.47
C ASN A 110 -12.22 25.05 10.46
N ILE A 111 -12.52 24.48 11.62
CA ILE A 111 -13.54 23.43 11.76
C ILE A 111 -14.93 23.87 11.26
N ASP A 112 -15.24 25.19 11.30
CA ASP A 112 -16.47 25.79 10.79
C ASP A 112 -16.47 26.09 9.27
N GLY A 113 -15.41 25.65 8.56
CA GLY A 113 -15.23 25.90 7.13
C GLY A 113 -14.68 27.27 6.77
N LYS A 114 -14.56 28.20 7.75
CA LYS A 114 -13.99 29.53 7.48
C LYS A 114 -12.47 29.51 7.38
N ARG A 115 -11.90 30.63 6.92
CA ARG A 115 -10.46 30.81 6.71
C ARG A 115 -9.81 29.71 5.86
N THR A 116 -10.59 29.19 4.90
CA THR A 116 -10.06 28.20 3.94
C THR A 116 -9.03 28.84 3.03
N ARG A 117 -7.84 28.21 2.95
CA ARG A 117 -6.71 28.75 2.20
C ARG A 117 -5.78 27.65 1.70
N LEU A 118 -5.36 27.75 0.44
CA LEU A 118 -4.23 26.97 -0.08
C LEU A 118 -2.93 27.51 0.54
N ILE A 119 -2.24 26.70 1.33
CA ILE A 119 -1.04 27.09 2.09
C ILE A 119 0.26 26.57 1.45
N ALA A 120 0.21 25.51 0.66
CA ALA A 120 1.36 24.97 -0.08
C ALA A 120 0.91 24.13 -1.27
N GLY A 121 1.83 23.92 -2.23
CA GLY A 121 1.67 22.98 -3.34
C GLY A 121 1.54 23.66 -4.71
N TRP A 122 1.54 22.84 -5.76
CA TRP A 122 1.47 23.27 -7.15
C TRP A 122 0.23 24.14 -7.43
N GLY A 123 0.42 25.18 -8.24
CA GLY A 123 -0.67 26.06 -8.66
C GLY A 123 -1.10 27.09 -7.62
N THR A 124 -0.31 27.34 -6.58
CA THR A 124 -0.57 28.44 -5.62
C THR A 124 -0.63 29.81 -6.29
N ASP A 125 -0.10 29.94 -7.50
CA ASP A 125 -0.09 31.18 -8.29
C ASP A 125 -1.24 31.34 -9.29
N GLU A 126 -1.90 30.25 -9.71
CA GLU A 126 -2.96 30.30 -10.75
C GLU A 126 -4.23 31.05 -10.33
N ASN A 127 -4.48 31.24 -9.02
CA ASN A 127 -5.63 31.96 -8.49
C ASN A 127 -5.38 33.46 -8.25
N ARG A 128 -4.37 34.07 -8.87
CA ARG A 128 -3.92 35.44 -8.59
C ARG A 128 -4.76 36.57 -9.17
N LYS A 129 -5.81 36.33 -9.92
CA LYS A 129 -6.70 37.41 -10.36
C LYS A 129 -7.67 37.77 -9.24
N GLY A 130 -7.22 38.63 -8.30
CA GLY A 130 -8.12 39.39 -7.42
C GLY A 130 -7.97 39.24 -5.91
N VAL A 131 -7.00 38.50 -5.35
CA VAL A 131 -6.82 38.40 -3.90
C VAL A 131 -5.40 38.78 -3.47
N HIS A 132 -5.30 39.80 -2.62
CA HIS A 132 -4.05 40.38 -2.07
C HIS A 132 -3.29 39.49 -1.05
N ASN A 133 -3.48 38.19 -1.05
CA ASN A 133 -2.83 37.29 -0.09
C ASN A 133 -1.93 36.24 -0.78
N ARG A 134 -0.68 36.62 -1.01
CA ARG A 134 0.37 35.74 -1.56
C ARG A 134 0.78 34.72 -0.53
N ALA A 135 0.54 33.43 -0.79
CA ALA A 135 1.36 32.38 -0.20
C ALA A 135 2.79 32.56 -0.75
N LYS A 136 3.78 32.63 0.13
CA LYS A 136 5.19 32.80 -0.26
C LYS A 136 5.85 31.44 -0.58
N THR A 137 5.08 30.45 -1.00
CA THR A 137 5.56 29.12 -1.41
C THR A 137 5.91 29.13 -2.89
N ASP A 138 6.93 28.38 -3.28
CA ASP A 138 7.27 28.16 -4.67
C ASP A 138 6.09 27.44 -5.37
N PRO A 139 5.44 28.07 -6.37
CA PRO A 139 4.25 27.52 -7.01
C PRO A 139 4.54 26.26 -7.85
N ASN A 140 5.81 25.95 -8.07
CA ASN A 140 6.26 24.81 -8.86
C ASN A 140 6.68 23.61 -8.01
N ARG A 141 6.36 23.60 -6.72
CA ARG A 141 6.70 22.50 -5.79
C ARG A 141 5.48 21.94 -5.10
N GLY A 142 5.41 20.62 -5.01
CA GLY A 142 4.46 19.91 -4.17
C GLY A 142 4.92 19.92 -2.70
N ALA A 143 3.98 19.66 -1.78
CA ALA A 143 4.29 19.51 -0.37
C ALA A 143 3.50 18.35 0.23
N TYR A 144 4.10 17.64 1.19
CA TYR A 144 3.38 16.73 2.10
C TYR A 144 3.82 16.95 3.54
N VAL A 145 2.93 16.60 4.47
CA VAL A 145 3.19 16.81 5.89
C VAL A 145 4.08 15.70 6.42
N VAL A 146 5.11 16.08 7.16
CA VAL A 146 6.06 15.19 7.81
C VAL A 146 5.79 15.10 9.32
N HIS A 147 5.45 16.25 9.95
CA HIS A 147 5.18 16.30 11.39
C HIS A 147 4.22 17.43 11.74
N THR A 148 3.29 17.18 12.66
CA THR A 148 2.23 18.12 13.00
C THR A 148 2.60 19.17 14.04
N LEU A 149 3.72 19.03 14.77
CA LEU A 149 4.19 19.93 15.82
C LEU A 149 3.10 20.25 16.85
N PRO A 150 2.66 19.32 17.71
CA PRO A 150 1.51 19.52 18.61
C PRO A 150 1.64 20.73 19.53
N GLU A 151 2.85 21.07 19.95
CA GLU A 151 3.13 22.20 20.83
C GLU A 151 3.19 23.56 20.06
N ASP A 152 3.31 23.54 18.73
CA ASP A 152 3.35 24.75 17.91
C ASP A 152 2.03 24.93 17.13
N LYS A 153 1.09 25.66 17.73
CA LYS A 153 -0.26 25.90 17.17
C LYS A 153 -0.28 26.67 15.83
N ASN A 154 0.87 27.10 15.33
CA ASN A 154 0.97 27.92 14.11
C ASN A 154 1.68 27.22 12.96
N HIS A 155 2.46 26.18 13.23
CA HIS A 155 3.30 25.56 12.20
C HIS A 155 3.16 24.06 12.18
N ILE A 156 3.51 23.50 11.02
CA ILE A 156 3.74 22.09 10.76
C ILE A 156 5.07 21.93 10.04
N ILE A 157 5.65 20.74 10.07
CA ILE A 157 6.81 20.41 9.24
C ILE A 157 6.31 19.72 7.97
N VAL A 158 6.79 20.21 6.84
CA VAL A 158 6.48 19.69 5.50
C VAL A 158 7.75 19.36 4.72
N ASN A 159 7.66 18.39 3.84
CA ASN A 159 8.61 18.19 2.76
C ASN A 159 8.10 18.89 1.51
N PHE A 160 8.90 19.76 0.95
CA PHE A 160 8.68 20.29 -0.41
C PHE A 160 9.46 19.46 -1.42
N PHE A 161 8.81 19.05 -2.50
CA PHE A 161 9.41 18.26 -3.56
C PHE A 161 9.14 18.90 -4.94
N ASP A 162 10.02 18.64 -5.90
CA ASP A 162 9.86 19.03 -7.28
C ASP A 162 10.05 17.85 -8.25
N ASN A 163 9.81 18.08 -9.54
CA ASN A 163 9.94 17.05 -10.57
C ASN A 163 11.41 16.63 -10.84
N ALA A 164 12.38 17.38 -10.34
CA ALA A 164 13.80 17.04 -10.45
C ALA A 164 14.27 16.13 -9.28
N GLY A 165 13.36 15.79 -8.35
CA GLY A 165 13.66 14.96 -7.20
C GLY A 165 14.28 15.71 -6.02
N PHE A 166 14.35 17.06 -6.05
CA PHE A 166 14.81 17.85 -4.92
C PHE A 166 13.75 17.86 -3.82
N ASN A 167 14.22 17.66 -2.60
CA ASN A 167 13.39 17.61 -1.41
C ASN A 167 13.96 18.54 -0.35
N ASP A 168 13.10 19.40 0.23
CA ASP A 168 13.47 20.31 1.31
C ASP A 168 12.51 20.17 2.48
N LEU A 169 13.07 20.02 3.68
CA LEU A 169 12.30 20.03 4.93
C LEU A 169 12.12 21.48 5.39
N ALA A 170 10.89 21.84 5.76
CA ALA A 170 10.59 23.20 6.16
C ALA A 170 9.47 23.26 7.21
N LYS A 171 9.47 24.33 8.03
CA LYS A 171 8.29 24.74 8.81
C LYS A 171 7.35 25.56 7.94
N LEU A 172 6.09 25.17 7.90
CA LEU A 172 5.02 25.86 7.17
C LEU A 172 4.01 26.43 8.15
N ASN A 173 3.75 27.74 8.08
CA ASN A 173 2.73 28.39 8.89
C ASN A 173 1.33 28.06 8.34
N ILE A 174 0.49 27.40 9.13
CA ILE A 174 -0.85 26.92 8.76
C ILE A 174 -1.87 28.06 8.58
N ASN A 175 -1.56 29.27 9.03
CA ASN A 175 -2.47 30.42 8.96
C ASN A 175 -2.22 31.30 7.75
N ASN A 176 -0.96 31.43 7.32
CA ASN A 176 -0.59 32.36 6.24
C ASN A 176 0.28 31.76 5.12
N GLY A 177 0.69 30.47 5.24
CA GLY A 177 1.52 29.80 4.25
C GLY A 177 2.99 30.28 4.22
N LYS A 178 3.47 30.99 5.24
CA LYS A 178 4.88 31.39 5.34
C LYS A 178 5.75 30.16 5.59
N VAL A 179 6.83 30.02 4.81
CA VAL A 179 7.78 28.92 4.86
C VAL A 179 9.09 29.34 5.52
N THR A 180 9.62 28.51 6.38
CA THR A 180 10.97 28.62 6.95
C THR A 180 11.69 27.30 6.71
N TYR A 181 12.65 27.30 5.78
CA TYR A 181 13.40 26.08 5.43
C TYR A 181 14.30 25.64 6.59
N ILE A 182 14.34 24.33 6.83
CA ILE A 182 15.21 23.67 7.82
C ILE A 182 16.48 23.19 7.13
N THR A 183 16.34 22.33 6.11
CA THR A 183 17.45 21.77 5.34
C THR A 183 16.96 21.14 4.03
N GLY A 184 17.87 20.99 3.04
CA GLY A 184 17.65 20.12 1.90
C GLY A 184 18.00 18.67 2.20
N SER A 185 17.41 17.72 1.51
CA SER A 185 17.72 16.30 1.62
C SER A 185 19.05 15.97 0.91
N PRO A 186 19.91 15.12 1.49
CA PRO A 186 21.07 14.56 0.81
C PRO A 186 20.71 13.45 -0.20
N VAL A 187 19.45 12.98 -0.19
CA VAL A 187 18.96 11.89 -1.04
C VAL A 187 17.69 12.29 -1.76
N ILE A 188 17.40 11.62 -2.88
CA ILE A 188 16.11 11.70 -3.55
C ILE A 188 15.09 10.79 -2.86
N TYR A 189 13.81 11.14 -2.91
CA TYR A 189 12.73 10.39 -2.23
C TYR A 189 13.02 10.09 -0.74
N PRO A 190 13.31 11.12 0.06
CA PRO A 190 13.69 10.94 1.46
C PRO A 190 12.53 10.44 2.31
N SER A 191 12.82 9.47 3.18
CA SER A 191 12.01 9.16 4.35
C SER A 191 12.61 9.91 5.54
N TRP A 192 11.97 11.02 5.92
CA TRP A 192 12.43 11.88 7.01
C TRP A 192 12.22 11.24 8.37
N VAL A 193 13.21 11.31 9.24
CA VAL A 193 13.15 10.77 10.59
C VAL A 193 13.26 11.92 11.59
N LEU A 194 12.16 12.15 12.32
CA LEU A 194 12.04 13.20 13.33
C LEU A 194 11.72 12.58 14.70
N ASN A 195 12.11 13.25 15.78
CA ASN A 195 11.66 12.88 17.12
C ASN A 195 10.24 13.42 17.40
N SER A 196 9.70 13.13 18.60
CA SER A 196 8.37 13.57 19.02
C SER A 196 8.16 15.08 19.04
N ASN A 197 9.24 15.86 19.19
CA ASN A 197 9.19 17.32 19.19
C ASN A 197 9.29 17.93 17.78
N GLY A 198 9.50 17.09 16.76
CA GLY A 198 9.73 17.52 15.38
C GLY A 198 11.17 17.90 15.08
N ASP A 199 12.15 17.57 15.96
CA ASP A 199 13.54 17.78 15.66
C ASP A 199 14.04 16.74 14.67
N LEU A 200 14.74 17.18 13.63
CA LEU A 200 15.27 16.30 12.60
C LEU A 200 16.44 15.47 13.13
N ILE A 201 16.30 14.15 13.05
CA ILE A 201 17.33 13.18 13.44
C ILE A 201 18.12 12.70 12.23
N GLY A 202 17.42 12.40 11.14
CA GLY A 202 18.04 11.85 9.95
C GLY A 202 17.10 11.69 8.78
N VAL A 203 17.60 11.03 7.75
CA VAL A 203 16.85 10.67 6.55
C VAL A 203 17.36 9.33 6.03
N TRP A 204 16.49 8.56 5.45
CA TRP A 204 16.88 7.39 4.66
C TRP A 204 16.16 7.35 3.32
N THR A 205 16.72 6.63 2.37
CA THR A 205 16.11 6.33 1.07
C THR A 205 16.43 4.89 0.69
N ALA A 206 15.59 4.31 -0.14
CA ALA A 206 15.87 3.03 -0.80
C ALA A 206 15.75 3.21 -2.31
N ASP A 207 16.70 2.66 -3.04
CA ASP A 207 16.73 2.67 -4.51
C ASP A 207 16.17 1.36 -5.08
N LEU A 208 15.78 1.38 -6.35
CA LEU A 208 15.28 0.19 -7.04
C LEU A 208 16.37 -0.89 -7.24
N ASP A 209 17.66 -0.54 -7.18
CA ASP A 209 18.76 -1.51 -7.19
C ASP A 209 19.03 -2.11 -5.81
N ASN A 210 18.10 -1.87 -4.88
CA ASN A 210 18.10 -2.45 -3.56
C ASN A 210 19.21 -1.95 -2.63
N THR A 211 19.75 -0.78 -2.89
CA THR A 211 20.58 -0.06 -1.91
C THR A 211 19.70 0.88 -1.10
N ALA A 212 19.84 0.81 0.23
CA ALA A 212 19.23 1.78 1.14
C ALA A 212 20.34 2.57 1.84
N GLU A 213 20.22 3.89 1.83
CA GLU A 213 21.19 4.79 2.46
C GLU A 213 20.55 5.53 3.63
N ILE A 214 21.27 5.59 4.76
CA ILE A 214 20.86 6.34 5.95
C ILE A 214 21.85 7.46 6.21
N TYR A 215 21.32 8.67 6.43
CA TYR A 215 22.06 9.85 6.81
C TYR A 215 21.54 10.41 8.14
N LEU A 216 22.45 10.77 9.05
CA LEU A 216 22.12 11.44 10.30
C LEU A 216 22.28 12.96 10.15
N TYR A 217 21.39 13.73 10.79
CA TYR A 217 21.45 15.18 10.78
C TYR A 217 22.18 15.71 12.00
N LYS A 218 23.28 16.44 11.78
CA LYS A 218 24.11 17.07 12.81
C LYS A 218 24.38 18.53 12.45
N PRO A 219 23.48 19.46 12.77
CA PRO A 219 23.54 20.85 12.27
C PRO A 219 24.77 21.65 12.69
N ASN A 220 25.49 21.17 13.69
CA ASN A 220 26.70 21.87 14.25
C ASN A 220 28.03 21.29 13.73
N LEU A 221 28.00 20.44 12.68
CA LEU A 221 29.25 19.94 12.09
C LEU A 221 30.02 21.06 11.39
N PRO A 222 31.36 21.09 11.47
CA PRO A 222 32.19 22.04 10.76
C PRO A 222 31.95 21.94 9.24
N LYS A 223 32.03 23.11 8.54
CA LYS A 223 31.96 23.18 7.08
C LYS A 223 33.08 22.29 6.49
N GLY A 224 32.73 21.34 5.60
CA GLY A 224 33.67 20.36 5.02
C GLY A 224 33.75 19.02 5.71
N ALA A 225 33.09 18.79 6.84
CA ALA A 225 33.06 17.48 7.50
C ALA A 225 32.37 16.38 6.63
N LEU A 226 31.53 16.76 5.67
CA LEU A 226 30.90 15.87 4.68
C LEU A 226 31.77 15.59 3.44
N GLU A 227 32.86 16.34 3.26
CA GLU A 227 33.81 16.07 2.17
C GLU A 227 34.77 14.92 2.51
N SER A 228 34.64 14.34 3.69
CA SER A 228 35.50 13.29 4.18
C SER A 228 35.29 11.96 3.44
N ARG A 229 36.39 11.45 2.95
CA ARG A 229 36.77 10.08 2.50
C ARG A 229 35.73 9.19 1.82
N GLU A 230 34.51 9.06 2.29
CA GLU A 230 33.56 8.05 1.81
C GLU A 230 32.79 8.46 0.55
N CYS A 231 32.45 9.74 0.39
CA CYS A 231 31.85 10.25 -0.83
C CYS A 231 32.85 10.34 -1.98
N LYS A 232 34.15 10.56 -1.69
CA LYS A 232 35.22 10.59 -2.73
C LYS A 232 35.55 9.22 -3.30
N GLN A 233 35.19 8.14 -2.62
CA GLN A 233 35.45 6.76 -3.08
C GLN A 233 34.30 6.14 -3.86
N LYS A 234 33.09 6.72 -3.85
CA LYS A 234 31.95 6.25 -4.63
C LYS A 234 31.75 7.12 -5.87
N THR A 235 31.89 6.51 -7.04
CA THR A 235 31.70 7.17 -8.35
C THR A 235 30.29 7.71 -8.58
N ASN A 236 29.32 7.43 -7.69
CA ASN A 236 27.91 7.81 -7.78
C ASN A 236 27.38 8.55 -6.53
N CYS A 237 28.23 9.14 -5.73
CA CYS A 237 27.79 9.93 -4.58
C CYS A 237 27.23 11.27 -5.08
N TYR A 238 25.95 11.30 -5.38
CA TYR A 238 25.24 12.53 -5.70
C TYR A 238 24.77 13.18 -4.40
N VAL A 239 25.52 14.20 -3.96
CA VAL A 239 25.01 15.15 -2.98
C VAL A 239 24.27 16.22 -3.78
N PRO A 240 22.94 16.28 -3.76
CA PRO A 240 22.23 17.30 -4.52
C PRO A 240 22.67 18.66 -4.04
N PRO A 241 22.92 19.62 -4.96
CA PRO A 241 23.27 20.98 -4.56
C PRO A 241 22.12 21.54 -3.74
N ILE A 242 22.38 21.90 -2.49
CA ILE A 242 21.42 22.60 -1.63
C ILE A 242 21.09 23.91 -2.30
N LYS A 243 19.89 24.04 -2.87
CA LYS A 243 19.48 25.22 -3.66
C LYS A 243 19.34 26.49 -2.85
N GLN A 244 19.36 26.42 -1.52
CA GLN A 244 19.22 27.60 -0.68
C GLN A 244 20.19 27.55 0.50
N ASP A 245 20.99 28.58 0.60
CA ASP A 245 21.89 28.92 1.70
C ASP A 245 22.94 27.84 2.04
N ASN A 246 24.07 27.90 1.33
CA ASN A 246 25.29 27.11 1.54
C ASN A 246 25.90 27.17 2.98
N LYS A 247 25.12 27.54 4.00
CA LYS A 247 25.64 27.88 5.34
C LYS A 247 25.57 26.77 6.37
N LYS A 248 24.85 25.65 6.11
CA LYS A 248 24.77 24.57 7.12
C LYS A 248 24.77 23.17 6.48
N PRO A 249 25.94 22.63 6.13
CA PRO A 249 26.05 21.20 5.90
C PRO A 249 25.84 20.50 7.24
N GLY A 250 24.72 19.77 7.41
CA GLY A 250 24.41 19.09 8.66
C GLY A 250 24.27 17.58 8.51
N TRP A 251 24.65 17.02 7.34
CA TRP A 251 24.44 15.61 7.06
C TRP A 251 25.70 14.78 7.25
N VAL A 252 25.56 13.60 7.88
CA VAL A 252 26.61 12.59 8.00
C VAL A 252 26.06 11.29 7.46
N PHE A 253 26.73 10.71 6.47
CA PHE A 253 26.45 9.36 6.03
C PHE A 253 26.64 8.38 7.19
N PHE A 254 25.65 7.53 7.42
CA PHE A 254 25.66 6.59 8.52
C PHE A 254 25.92 5.17 8.05
N LYS A 255 25.08 4.67 7.14
CA LYS A 255 25.15 3.28 6.68
C LYS A 255 24.47 3.12 5.32
N GLU A 256 24.99 2.17 4.55
CA GLU A 256 24.37 1.63 3.34
C GLU A 256 24.01 0.16 3.57
N PHE A 257 22.86 -0.24 3.03
CA PHE A 257 22.39 -1.62 3.06
C PHE A 257 22.17 -2.09 1.64
N GLU A 258 22.49 -3.35 1.35
CA GLU A 258 22.16 -3.98 0.06
C GLU A 258 20.87 -4.80 0.19
N PHE A 259 19.99 -4.63 -0.79
CA PHE A 259 18.83 -5.52 -0.92
C PHE A 259 19.34 -6.89 -1.46
N PRO A 260 18.71 -7.99 -1.08
CA PRO A 260 17.51 -8.09 -0.27
C PRO A 260 17.74 -7.95 1.24
N LYS A 261 18.92 -7.59 1.67
CA LYS A 261 19.27 -7.36 3.08
C LYS A 261 18.89 -5.93 3.55
N GLY A 262 17.76 -5.40 3.04
CA GLY A 262 17.28 -4.06 3.39
C GLY A 262 17.07 -3.89 4.89
N ALA A 263 17.27 -2.64 5.35
CA ALA A 263 16.91 -2.23 6.69
C ALA A 263 15.89 -1.10 6.64
N SER A 264 15.01 -1.01 7.62
CA SER A 264 14.15 0.13 7.83
C SER A 264 14.27 0.68 9.25
N ILE A 265 14.20 2.01 9.36
CA ILE A 265 14.16 2.67 10.66
C ILE A 265 12.70 2.73 11.10
N GLU A 266 12.41 2.05 12.22
CA GLU A 266 11.06 1.95 12.76
C GLU A 266 10.73 3.05 13.76
N GLY A 267 11.74 3.74 14.28
CA GLY A 267 11.57 4.84 15.20
C GLY A 267 12.68 4.92 16.25
N PHE A 268 12.51 5.85 17.18
CA PHE A 268 13.43 6.04 18.31
C PHE A 268 12.75 5.71 19.62
N THR A 269 13.51 5.07 20.52
CA THR A 269 13.07 4.85 21.90
C THR A 269 13.26 6.14 22.72
N LYS A 270 12.63 6.22 23.89
CA LYS A 270 12.85 7.32 24.86
C LYS A 270 14.30 7.44 25.32
N LYS A 271 15.08 6.37 25.23
CA LYS A 271 16.52 6.34 25.53
C LYS A 271 17.38 6.98 24.44
N GLY A 272 16.78 7.31 23.29
CA GLY A 272 17.46 7.84 22.11
C GLY A 272 18.20 6.79 21.29
N THR A 273 17.93 5.51 21.52
CA THR A 273 18.34 4.41 20.64
C THR A 273 17.40 4.28 19.47
N MET A 274 17.83 3.68 18.38
CA MET A 274 17.07 3.52 17.14
C MET A 274 16.59 2.09 17.01
N MET A 275 15.30 1.91 16.73
CA MET A 275 14.75 0.60 16.36
C MET A 275 14.86 0.40 14.86
N VAL A 276 15.46 -0.73 14.47
CA VAL A 276 15.76 -1.06 13.06
C VAL A 276 15.28 -2.46 12.76
N THR A 277 14.55 -2.63 11.66
CA THR A 277 14.26 -3.94 11.10
C THR A 277 15.33 -4.29 10.07
N GLU A 278 16.01 -5.42 10.23
CA GLU A 278 17.12 -5.85 9.36
C GLU A 278 17.27 -7.38 9.35
N PHE A 279 17.79 -7.93 8.25
CA PHE A 279 18.06 -9.37 8.12
C PHE A 279 19.36 -9.79 8.79
N MET A 280 20.38 -8.93 8.78
CA MET A 280 21.76 -9.30 9.16
C MET A 280 22.27 -10.49 8.33
N GLU A 281 22.80 -11.53 8.96
CA GLU A 281 23.25 -12.77 8.29
C GLU A 281 22.19 -13.88 8.31
N GLU A 282 20.95 -13.55 8.64
CA GLU A 282 19.84 -14.49 8.84
C GLU A 282 18.88 -14.48 7.67
N ASP A 283 18.05 -15.52 7.58
CA ASP A 283 17.05 -15.67 6.52
C ASP A 283 15.85 -14.73 6.71
N THR A 284 15.30 -14.64 7.94
CA THR A 284 14.17 -13.76 8.25
C THR A 284 14.62 -12.43 8.86
N SER A 285 13.87 -11.36 8.64
CA SER A 285 14.14 -10.07 9.26
C SER A 285 13.88 -10.09 10.76
N GLY A 286 14.73 -9.40 11.52
CA GLY A 286 14.60 -9.21 12.96
C GLY A 286 14.46 -7.73 13.32
N LEU A 287 13.81 -7.44 14.46
CA LEU A 287 13.82 -6.12 15.06
C LEU A 287 15.02 -5.99 16.00
N TYR A 288 15.80 -4.95 15.82
CA TYR A 288 16.99 -4.65 16.60
C TYR A 288 16.88 -3.27 17.26
N GLU A 289 17.40 -3.16 18.47
CA GLU A 289 17.71 -1.87 19.08
C GLU A 289 19.18 -1.51 18.77
N TYR A 290 19.38 -0.36 18.12
CA TYR A 290 20.70 0.14 17.76
C TYR A 290 21.07 1.34 18.61
N ASP A 291 22.16 1.22 19.39
CA ASP A 291 22.74 2.31 20.16
C ASP A 291 23.73 3.11 19.29
N LEU A 292 23.30 4.30 18.86
CA LEU A 292 24.09 5.22 18.02
C LEU A 292 25.43 5.65 18.64
N LYS A 293 25.53 5.65 19.96
CA LYS A 293 26.76 6.08 20.69
C LYS A 293 27.76 4.94 20.80
N LYS A 294 27.29 3.74 21.10
CA LYS A 294 28.13 2.55 21.27
C LYS A 294 28.38 1.82 19.95
N ASN A 295 27.62 2.13 18.91
CA ASN A 295 27.64 1.41 17.63
C ASN A 295 27.36 -0.10 17.78
N THR A 296 26.37 -0.44 18.61
CA THR A 296 26.01 -1.83 18.91
C THR A 296 24.56 -2.11 18.58
N TYR A 297 24.30 -3.32 18.06
CA TYR A 297 22.96 -3.87 17.82
C TYR A 297 22.61 -4.88 18.90
N GLU A 298 21.38 -4.83 19.38
CA GLU A 298 20.77 -5.83 20.25
C GLU A 298 19.52 -6.37 19.58
N LEU A 299 19.44 -7.69 19.36
CA LEU A 299 18.27 -8.34 18.80
C LEU A 299 17.13 -8.31 19.83
N ILE A 300 16.02 -7.69 19.46
CA ILE A 300 14.81 -7.66 20.29
C ILE A 300 13.92 -8.86 19.96
N TYR A 301 13.70 -9.12 18.67
CA TYR A 301 12.87 -10.24 18.25
C TYR A 301 13.14 -10.63 16.79
N ARG A 302 13.06 -11.92 16.52
CA ARG A 302 13.04 -12.52 15.17
C ARG A 302 12.06 -13.69 15.14
N HIS A 303 11.21 -13.75 14.12
CA HIS A 303 10.36 -14.92 13.91
C HIS A 303 11.10 -15.96 13.04
N PRO A 304 10.98 -17.28 13.36
CA PRO A 304 11.78 -18.30 12.67
C PRO A 304 11.36 -18.62 11.23
N ARG A 305 10.19 -18.17 10.79
CA ARG A 305 9.63 -18.54 9.47
C ARG A 305 9.22 -17.37 8.60
N VAL A 306 8.88 -16.24 9.18
CA VAL A 306 8.37 -15.07 8.44
C VAL A 306 9.08 -13.80 8.89
N ASP A 307 9.10 -12.84 8.02
CA ASP A 307 9.65 -11.53 8.30
C ASP A 307 8.75 -10.73 9.24
N ILE A 308 9.31 -9.76 9.93
CA ILE A 308 8.53 -8.75 10.65
C ILE A 308 7.71 -7.96 9.65
N THR A 309 6.39 -7.98 9.79
CA THR A 309 5.48 -7.29 8.87
C THR A 309 5.39 -5.79 9.18
N GLY A 310 5.62 -5.40 10.42
CA GLY A 310 5.65 -3.99 10.81
C GLY A 310 5.89 -3.79 12.30
N VAL A 311 6.30 -2.59 12.64
CA VAL A 311 6.53 -2.16 14.02
C VAL A 311 5.53 -1.05 14.36
N ALA A 312 4.74 -1.30 15.40
CA ALA A 312 3.79 -0.34 15.91
C ALA A 312 4.52 0.71 16.75
N THR A 313 4.39 1.97 16.37
CA THR A 313 5.15 3.08 16.95
C THR A 313 4.22 4.18 17.44
N SER A 314 4.43 4.65 18.65
CA SER A 314 3.86 5.88 19.19
C SER A 314 4.78 7.06 18.88
N ARG A 315 4.19 8.16 18.41
CA ARG A 315 4.95 9.40 18.20
C ARG A 315 5.65 9.86 19.47
N ASP A 316 4.97 9.77 20.62
CA ASP A 316 5.45 10.36 21.89
C ASP A 316 6.29 9.38 22.72
N ASP A 317 5.99 8.08 22.59
CA ASP A 317 6.55 7.05 23.46
C ASP A 317 7.48 6.06 22.70
N GLY A 318 7.60 6.21 21.36
CA GLY A 318 8.43 5.34 20.51
C GLY A 318 7.77 4.00 20.18
N PRO A 319 8.52 3.04 19.62
CA PRO A 319 8.03 1.71 19.26
C PRO A 319 7.45 0.95 20.46
N TYR A 320 6.33 0.22 20.25
CA TYR A 320 5.66 -0.50 21.33
C TYR A 320 5.22 -1.92 21.00
N GLY A 321 5.27 -2.31 19.76
CA GLY A 321 4.83 -3.64 19.36
C GLY A 321 5.33 -4.05 17.98
N ILE A 322 5.29 -5.34 17.73
CA ILE A 322 5.70 -5.99 16.49
C ILE A 322 4.47 -6.69 15.93
N ARG A 323 4.18 -6.51 14.65
CA ARG A 323 3.20 -7.31 13.93
C ARG A 323 3.89 -8.36 13.08
N ILE A 324 3.38 -9.58 13.16
CA ILE A 324 3.79 -10.74 12.40
C ILE A 324 2.57 -11.30 11.69
N ASP A 325 2.72 -11.68 10.42
CA ASP A 325 1.66 -12.30 9.63
C ASP A 325 2.11 -13.72 9.21
N ASP A 326 2.12 -14.65 10.16
CA ASP A 326 2.32 -16.07 9.89
C ASP A 326 0.95 -16.78 9.71
N GLY A 327 0.33 -16.52 8.58
CA GLY A 327 -1.04 -16.89 8.27
C GLY A 327 -2.03 -15.84 8.71
N LYS A 328 -2.18 -15.61 10.01
CA LYS A 328 -3.01 -14.53 10.57
C LYS A 328 -2.15 -13.50 11.29
N PRO A 329 -2.63 -12.25 11.41
CA PRO A 329 -1.86 -11.21 12.10
C PRO A 329 -1.77 -11.51 13.61
N GLU A 330 -0.55 -11.46 14.12
CA GLU A 330 -0.23 -11.56 15.54
C GLU A 330 0.52 -10.31 15.99
N TYR A 331 0.33 -9.91 17.26
CA TYR A 331 0.98 -8.77 17.86
C TYR A 331 1.81 -9.20 19.07
N LEU A 332 3.09 -8.85 19.06
CA LEU A 332 4.00 -8.97 20.20
C LEU A 332 4.28 -7.58 20.74
N TYR A 333 4.03 -7.36 22.02
CA TYR A 333 4.24 -6.04 22.64
C TYR A 333 5.57 -5.97 23.35
N LEU A 334 6.27 -4.84 23.14
CA LEU A 334 7.53 -4.55 23.83
C LEU A 334 7.29 -4.27 25.30
N SER A 335 8.26 -4.59 26.16
CA SER A 335 8.14 -4.48 27.62
C SER A 335 8.03 -3.03 28.11
N GLU A 336 8.68 -2.08 27.43
CA GLU A 336 8.72 -0.67 27.83
C GLU A 336 7.31 -0.06 27.95
N PRO A 337 7.06 0.77 28.99
CA PRO A 337 5.78 1.47 29.14
C PRO A 337 5.49 2.38 27.95
N ASN A 338 4.27 2.28 27.41
CA ASN A 338 3.84 3.06 26.27
C ASN A 338 2.31 3.23 26.28
N ARG A 339 1.85 4.48 26.31
CA ARG A 339 0.41 4.80 26.42
C ARG A 339 -0.40 4.32 25.21
N LEU A 340 0.19 4.35 24.01
CA LEU A 340 -0.50 3.87 22.81
C LEU A 340 -0.60 2.35 22.81
N LYS A 341 0.39 1.63 23.36
CA LYS A 341 0.31 0.19 23.62
C LYS A 341 -0.91 -0.16 24.48
N ASP A 342 -1.12 0.59 25.56
CA ASP A 342 -2.22 0.32 26.49
C ASP A 342 -3.59 0.50 25.81
N LEU A 343 -3.74 1.52 24.95
CA LEU A 343 -4.93 1.68 24.13
C LEU A 343 -5.10 0.56 23.09
N HIS A 344 -4.00 0.17 22.43
CA HIS A 344 -4.05 -0.90 21.42
C HIS A 344 -4.41 -2.25 22.04
N LEU A 345 -3.89 -2.56 23.23
CA LEU A 345 -4.24 -3.77 23.99
C LEU A 345 -5.74 -3.85 24.31
N GLN A 346 -6.39 -2.72 24.63
CA GLN A 346 -7.83 -2.70 24.85
C GLN A 346 -8.61 -3.10 23.59
N PHE A 347 -8.23 -2.59 22.41
CA PHE A 347 -8.83 -3.01 21.14
C PHE A 347 -8.53 -4.48 20.84
N TYR A 348 -7.28 -4.91 20.97
CA TYR A 348 -6.87 -6.27 20.67
C TYR A 348 -7.62 -7.30 21.52
N ASN A 349 -7.77 -7.02 22.82
CA ASN A 349 -8.50 -7.88 23.75
C ASN A 349 -10.02 -7.87 23.53
N ALA A 350 -10.58 -6.74 23.08
CA ALA A 350 -12.00 -6.62 22.79
C ALA A 350 -12.42 -7.32 21.49
N PHE A 351 -11.49 -7.51 20.54
CA PHE A 351 -11.76 -8.10 19.22
C PHE A 351 -10.77 -9.23 18.90
N PRO A 352 -10.80 -10.34 19.66
CA PRO A 352 -9.85 -11.45 19.47
C PRO A 352 -9.95 -12.04 18.06
N GLY A 353 -8.80 -12.36 17.46
CA GLY A 353 -8.72 -12.93 16.12
C GLY A 353 -8.92 -11.92 14.99
N SER A 354 -9.06 -10.64 15.30
CA SER A 354 -9.12 -9.55 14.30
C SER A 354 -7.81 -8.79 14.21
N LYS A 355 -7.57 -8.17 13.07
CA LYS A 355 -6.54 -7.16 12.92
C LYS A 355 -7.05 -5.85 13.51
N THR A 356 -6.30 -5.28 14.46
CA THR A 356 -6.60 -4.02 15.10
C THR A 356 -5.50 -2.99 14.82
N SER A 357 -5.88 -1.73 14.71
CA SER A 357 -4.92 -0.63 14.61
C SER A 357 -5.53 0.65 15.17
N ILE A 358 -4.72 1.49 15.82
CA ILE A 358 -5.14 2.82 16.23
C ILE A 358 -4.81 3.79 15.10
N THR A 359 -5.81 4.50 14.60
CA THR A 359 -5.66 5.49 13.52
C THR A 359 -5.45 6.89 14.06
N SER A 360 -6.04 7.22 15.19
CA SER A 360 -5.85 8.52 15.86
C SER A 360 -6.23 8.46 17.35
N ARG A 361 -5.79 9.46 18.12
CA ARG A 361 -6.06 9.59 19.54
C ARG A 361 -6.15 11.05 19.96
N SER A 362 -6.79 11.33 21.10
CA SER A 362 -6.68 12.62 21.81
C SER A 362 -5.29 12.80 22.44
N ASP A 363 -4.86 14.05 22.66
CA ASP A 363 -3.52 14.33 23.20
C ASP A 363 -3.35 13.82 24.65
N ASP A 364 -4.43 13.78 25.41
CA ASP A 364 -4.47 13.24 26.78
C ASP A 364 -4.55 11.71 26.86
N TYR A 365 -4.70 11.01 25.70
CA TYR A 365 -4.89 9.56 25.61
C TYR A 365 -6.18 9.03 26.25
N THR A 366 -7.15 9.88 26.55
CA THR A 366 -8.44 9.41 27.10
C THR A 366 -9.35 8.83 26.04
N LYS A 367 -9.16 9.23 24.76
CA LYS A 367 -9.94 8.72 23.63
C LYS A 367 -9.04 8.29 22.46
N ALA A 368 -9.42 7.22 21.80
CA ALA A 368 -8.74 6.74 20.59
C ALA A 368 -9.74 6.24 19.54
N ILE A 369 -9.40 6.43 18.27
CA ILE A 369 -10.08 5.77 17.16
C ILE A 369 -9.27 4.56 16.73
N GLY A 370 -9.91 3.39 16.71
CA GLY A 370 -9.34 2.17 16.20
C GLY A 370 -10.11 1.61 15.02
N VAL A 371 -9.42 0.91 14.14
CA VAL A 371 -10.01 0.11 13.07
C VAL A 371 -9.86 -1.36 13.40
N VAL A 372 -10.96 -2.08 13.32
CA VAL A 372 -11.02 -3.53 13.48
C VAL A 372 -11.42 -4.15 12.15
N SER A 373 -10.59 -5.02 11.62
CA SER A 373 -10.80 -5.70 10.33
C SER A 373 -10.45 -7.18 10.40
N ALA A 374 -10.96 -7.96 9.45
CA ALA A 374 -10.70 -9.39 9.31
C ALA A 374 -10.84 -9.80 7.84
N ASP A 375 -10.67 -11.07 7.54
CA ASP A 375 -10.90 -11.65 6.21
C ASP A 375 -12.33 -11.42 5.69
N ASN A 376 -13.31 -11.46 6.58
CA ASN A 376 -14.74 -11.21 6.31
C ASN A 376 -15.25 -9.90 6.93
N ASN A 377 -14.36 -9.00 7.28
CA ASN A 377 -14.69 -7.68 7.81
C ASN A 377 -13.77 -6.63 7.19
N PRO A 378 -14.22 -5.85 6.21
CA PRO A 378 -13.40 -4.85 5.54
C PRO A 378 -12.88 -3.73 6.44
N GLY A 379 -13.55 -3.50 7.58
CA GLY A 379 -13.15 -2.53 8.59
C GLY A 379 -14.34 -1.82 9.23
N VAL A 380 -14.27 -1.74 10.53
CA VAL A 380 -15.19 -0.93 11.36
C VAL A 380 -14.34 0.01 12.20
N TYR A 381 -14.68 1.29 12.16
CA TYR A 381 -14.10 2.30 13.04
C TYR A 381 -14.81 2.31 14.39
N TYR A 382 -14.03 2.29 15.46
CA TYR A 382 -14.51 2.34 16.83
C TYR A 382 -13.90 3.52 17.60
N LEU A 383 -14.67 4.12 18.47
CA LEU A 383 -14.20 5.03 19.52
C LEU A 383 -13.97 4.22 20.80
N LEU A 384 -12.75 4.24 21.29
CA LEU A 384 -12.41 3.86 22.67
C LEU A 384 -12.46 5.14 23.53
N ASP A 385 -13.27 5.12 24.57
CA ASP A 385 -13.35 6.15 25.62
C ASP A 385 -12.91 5.49 26.94
N THR A 386 -11.69 5.80 27.38
CA THR A 386 -11.09 5.17 28.57
C THR A 386 -11.72 5.64 29.86
N GLU A 387 -12.24 6.88 29.93
CA GLU A 387 -12.93 7.41 31.10
C GLU A 387 -14.27 6.71 31.34
N LYS A 388 -14.97 6.37 30.24
CA LYS A 388 -16.23 5.62 30.28
C LYS A 388 -16.03 4.11 30.19
N ASN A 389 -14.78 3.64 30.04
CA ASN A 389 -14.43 2.24 29.80
C ASN A 389 -15.31 1.59 28.72
N ARG A 390 -15.43 2.26 27.56
CA ARG A 390 -16.35 1.86 26.50
C ARG A 390 -15.72 1.93 25.13
N ILE A 391 -16.00 0.89 24.31
CA ILE A 391 -15.72 0.87 22.86
C ILE A 391 -17.07 0.96 22.13
N SER A 392 -17.19 1.94 21.23
CA SER A 392 -18.43 2.20 20.49
C SER A 392 -18.15 2.29 18.98
N PRO A 393 -18.95 1.67 18.10
CA PRO A 393 -18.78 1.78 16.67
C PRO A 393 -19.10 3.20 16.18
N LEU A 394 -18.27 3.71 15.25
CA LEU A 394 -18.45 5.00 14.60
C LEU A 394 -18.92 4.88 13.17
N GLY A 395 -18.42 3.88 12.43
CA GLY A 395 -18.75 3.70 11.03
C GLY A 395 -18.08 2.49 10.39
N ARG A 396 -18.54 2.12 9.21
CA ARG A 396 -18.03 0.97 8.43
C ARG A 396 -17.41 1.44 7.13
N TYR A 397 -16.36 0.77 6.67
CA TYR A 397 -15.77 1.01 5.35
C TYR A 397 -16.81 0.92 4.25
N TRP A 398 -17.52 -0.20 4.14
CA TRP A 398 -18.67 -0.39 3.25
C TRP A 398 -19.94 -0.46 4.09
N ALA A 399 -20.64 0.68 4.20
CA ALA A 399 -21.81 0.80 5.07
C ALA A 399 -23.00 -0.06 4.61
N LYS A 400 -23.10 -0.34 3.31
CA LYS A 400 -24.21 -1.09 2.69
C LYS A 400 -24.05 -2.60 2.74
N THR A 401 -22.87 -3.11 3.14
CA THR A 401 -22.55 -4.55 3.13
C THR A 401 -22.91 -5.18 4.47
N SER A 402 -23.61 -6.33 4.44
CA SER A 402 -23.75 -7.19 5.62
C SER A 402 -22.47 -8.02 5.78
N TYR A 403 -21.71 -7.78 6.85
CA TYR A 403 -20.44 -8.48 7.08
C TYR A 403 -20.65 -9.95 7.47
N ASP A 404 -21.81 -10.29 8.01
CA ASP A 404 -22.15 -11.68 8.41
C ASP A 404 -22.29 -12.64 7.23
N SER A 405 -22.54 -12.08 6.03
CA SER A 405 -22.69 -12.86 4.80
C SER A 405 -21.39 -12.98 3.97
N LEU A 406 -20.27 -12.41 4.45
CA LEU A 406 -18.97 -12.48 3.78
C LEU A 406 -18.31 -13.85 4.02
N ALA A 407 -17.59 -14.31 2.99
CA ALA A 407 -16.86 -15.59 3.04
C ALA A 407 -15.65 -15.49 3.97
N LYS A 408 -15.37 -16.60 4.68
CA LYS A 408 -14.19 -16.73 5.54
C LYS A 408 -13.02 -17.28 4.76
N MET A 409 -11.81 -16.80 5.09
CA MET A 409 -10.55 -17.21 4.51
C MET A 409 -9.81 -18.17 5.44
N GLU A 410 -9.45 -19.33 4.92
CA GLU A 410 -8.67 -20.36 5.61
C GLU A 410 -7.19 -20.20 5.26
N VAL A 411 -6.31 -20.43 6.22
CA VAL A 411 -4.85 -20.48 6.01
C VAL A 411 -4.47 -21.90 5.65
N ILE A 412 -3.87 -22.08 4.48
CA ILE A 412 -3.40 -23.38 3.98
C ILE A 412 -1.87 -23.41 4.02
N ASN A 413 -1.31 -24.43 4.64
CA ASN A 413 0.13 -24.68 4.61
C ASN A 413 0.38 -26.08 4.04
N PHE A 414 1.26 -26.16 3.04
CA PHE A 414 1.62 -27.44 2.41
C PHE A 414 3.12 -27.46 2.07
N GLN A 415 3.62 -28.63 1.73
CA GLN A 415 4.95 -28.77 1.14
C GLN A 415 4.81 -28.90 -0.39
N ASN A 416 5.56 -28.09 -1.12
CA ASN A 416 5.67 -28.23 -2.56
C ASN A 416 6.49 -29.48 -2.96
N ARG A 417 6.56 -29.78 -4.24
CA ARG A 417 7.33 -30.90 -4.79
C ARG A 417 8.82 -30.88 -4.47
N HIS A 418 9.35 -29.72 -4.10
CA HIS A 418 10.75 -29.51 -3.71
C HIS A 418 10.98 -29.63 -2.20
N GLY A 419 9.92 -29.85 -1.42
CA GLY A 419 9.96 -29.95 0.04
C GLY A 419 9.92 -28.62 0.78
N ASP A 420 9.76 -27.49 0.08
CA ASP A 420 9.62 -26.17 0.69
C ASP A 420 8.20 -25.96 1.24
N LYS A 421 8.10 -25.25 2.36
CA LYS A 421 6.82 -24.87 2.94
C LYS A 421 6.24 -23.68 2.20
N VAL A 422 5.05 -23.86 1.63
CA VAL A 422 4.29 -22.81 0.96
C VAL A 422 3.02 -22.52 1.74
N GLN A 423 2.71 -21.23 1.89
CA GLN A 423 1.49 -20.76 2.54
C GLN A 423 0.55 -20.16 1.49
N SER A 424 -0.72 -20.55 1.55
CA SER A 424 -1.78 -20.05 0.68
C SER A 424 -3.01 -19.68 1.51
N TYR A 425 -3.93 -18.96 0.91
CA TYR A 425 -5.22 -18.64 1.49
C TYR A 425 -6.34 -19.22 0.63
N PHE A 426 -7.33 -19.84 1.28
CA PHE A 426 -8.44 -20.47 0.60
C PHE A 426 -9.77 -19.90 1.13
N THR A 427 -10.54 -19.32 0.23
CA THR A 427 -11.86 -18.74 0.52
C THR A 427 -12.91 -19.57 -0.19
N LYS A 428 -13.80 -20.22 0.57
CA LYS A 428 -14.87 -21.06 0.01
C LYS A 428 -16.02 -20.22 -0.54
N ALA A 429 -16.62 -20.73 -1.59
CA ALA A 429 -17.83 -20.16 -2.19
C ALA A 429 -18.96 -19.99 -1.19
N VAL A 430 -19.71 -18.90 -1.27
CA VAL A 430 -20.86 -18.67 -0.40
C VAL A 430 -22.03 -19.58 -0.83
N GLY A 431 -22.52 -20.42 0.08
CA GLY A 431 -23.71 -21.22 -0.11
C GLY A 431 -23.61 -22.36 -1.12
N LYS A 432 -22.40 -22.73 -1.56
CA LYS A 432 -22.15 -23.84 -2.49
C LYS A 432 -21.21 -24.87 -1.89
N THR A 433 -21.48 -26.14 -2.14
CA THR A 433 -20.55 -27.26 -1.98
C THR A 433 -20.02 -27.71 -3.33
N ASN A 434 -18.81 -28.23 -3.39
CA ASN A 434 -18.15 -28.64 -4.64
C ASN A 434 -18.10 -27.50 -5.71
N ALA A 435 -17.91 -26.27 -5.25
CA ALA A 435 -17.83 -25.12 -6.12
C ALA A 435 -16.57 -25.17 -7.01
N PRO A 436 -16.63 -24.66 -8.25
CA PRO A 436 -15.46 -24.49 -9.08
C PRO A 436 -14.45 -23.52 -8.41
N THR A 437 -13.17 -23.66 -8.74
CA THR A 437 -12.10 -22.92 -8.07
C THR A 437 -11.42 -21.94 -9.00
N ILE A 438 -11.22 -20.73 -8.53
CA ILE A 438 -10.38 -19.71 -9.16
C ILE A 438 -9.06 -19.63 -8.39
N VAL A 439 -7.98 -19.96 -9.06
CA VAL A 439 -6.63 -19.73 -8.54
C VAL A 439 -6.24 -18.29 -8.85
N MET A 440 -5.83 -17.55 -7.82
CA MET A 440 -5.61 -16.13 -7.91
C MET A 440 -4.19 -15.76 -7.42
N PRO A 441 -3.15 -15.96 -8.27
CA PRO A 441 -1.78 -15.56 -7.95
C PRO A 441 -1.66 -14.05 -7.85
N HIS A 442 -0.96 -13.57 -6.82
CA HIS A 442 -0.73 -12.14 -6.60
C HIS A 442 0.24 -11.51 -7.60
N GLY A 443 0.22 -10.19 -7.69
CA GLY A 443 1.22 -9.41 -8.43
C GLY A 443 2.58 -9.38 -7.72
N GLY A 444 3.55 -8.74 -8.34
CA GLY A 444 4.89 -8.58 -7.78
C GLY A 444 5.98 -9.04 -8.75
N PRO A 445 6.71 -10.18 -8.51
CA PRO A 445 6.48 -11.32 -7.58
C PRO A 445 6.83 -11.06 -6.10
N TRP A 446 7.63 -10.05 -5.78
CA TRP A 446 8.04 -9.68 -4.41
C TRP A 446 6.92 -8.95 -3.63
N ALA A 447 5.70 -9.45 -3.75
CA ALA A 447 4.55 -9.11 -2.92
C ALA A 447 4.11 -10.37 -2.19
N ARG A 448 2.98 -10.32 -1.51
CA ARG A 448 2.30 -11.48 -0.95
C ARG A 448 0.84 -11.19 -0.68
N ASP A 449 0.04 -12.24 -0.63
CA ASP A 449 -1.29 -12.20 -0.05
C ASP A 449 -1.22 -12.31 1.48
N TYR A 450 -2.23 -11.72 2.13
CA TYR A 450 -2.40 -11.70 3.57
C TYR A 450 -3.81 -12.16 3.95
N TRP A 451 -3.96 -12.65 5.14
CA TRP A 451 -5.27 -12.88 5.73
C TRP A 451 -5.96 -11.53 5.97
N ARG A 452 -6.84 -11.15 5.07
CA ARG A 452 -7.56 -9.87 5.09
C ARG A 452 -8.78 -9.92 4.18
N PHE A 453 -9.69 -8.97 4.38
CA PHE A 453 -10.74 -8.71 3.39
C PHE A 453 -10.12 -8.28 2.06
N ASP A 454 -10.57 -8.93 0.99
CA ASP A 454 -10.25 -8.55 -0.38
C ASP A 454 -11.56 -8.50 -1.19
N PRO A 455 -11.90 -7.35 -1.82
CA PRO A 455 -13.18 -7.20 -2.50
C PRO A 455 -13.33 -8.10 -3.74
N GLU A 456 -12.24 -8.44 -4.46
CA GLU A 456 -12.31 -9.33 -5.61
C GLU A 456 -12.49 -10.80 -5.17
N VAL A 457 -11.79 -11.20 -4.12
CA VAL A 457 -11.97 -12.54 -3.51
C VAL A 457 -13.41 -12.70 -3.00
N GLN A 458 -13.92 -11.70 -2.29
CA GLN A 458 -15.30 -11.75 -1.76
C GLN A 458 -16.35 -11.71 -2.88
N PHE A 459 -16.10 -10.97 -3.95
CA PHE A 459 -16.95 -10.98 -5.14
C PHE A 459 -17.00 -12.38 -5.75
N LEU A 460 -15.86 -13.00 -6.02
CA LEU A 460 -15.80 -14.34 -6.62
C LEU A 460 -16.46 -15.39 -5.70
N ALA A 461 -16.23 -15.30 -4.39
CA ALA A 461 -16.89 -16.20 -3.44
C ALA A 461 -18.41 -16.03 -3.43
N ALA A 462 -18.91 -14.78 -3.54
CA ALA A 462 -20.34 -14.48 -3.67
C ALA A 462 -20.94 -14.97 -4.99
N GLU A 463 -20.14 -14.99 -6.07
CA GLU A 463 -20.53 -15.55 -7.38
C GLU A 463 -20.53 -17.10 -7.39
N GLY A 464 -20.12 -17.72 -6.29
CA GLY A 464 -20.17 -19.18 -6.13
C GLY A 464 -18.89 -19.89 -6.55
N PHE A 465 -17.75 -19.22 -6.54
CA PHE A 465 -16.43 -19.77 -6.81
C PHE A 465 -15.61 -19.90 -5.51
N ASN A 466 -14.90 -21.00 -5.31
CA ASN A 466 -13.80 -21.03 -4.38
C ASN A 466 -12.66 -20.17 -4.90
N VAL A 467 -11.92 -19.52 -4.02
CA VAL A 467 -10.74 -18.70 -4.39
C VAL A 467 -9.51 -19.19 -3.66
N LEU A 468 -8.46 -19.51 -4.40
CA LEU A 468 -7.16 -19.94 -3.89
C LEU A 468 -6.10 -18.90 -4.20
N GLN A 469 -5.61 -18.20 -3.18
CA GLN A 469 -4.53 -17.22 -3.27
C GLN A 469 -3.21 -17.86 -2.82
N ASN A 470 -2.16 -17.78 -3.64
CA ASN A 470 -0.91 -18.48 -3.42
C ASN A 470 0.23 -17.52 -3.10
N ASN A 471 0.96 -17.75 -2.00
CA ASN A 471 2.25 -17.13 -1.75
C ASN A 471 3.36 -18.08 -2.23
N ILE A 472 3.54 -18.12 -3.54
CA ILE A 472 4.55 -18.98 -4.19
C ILE A 472 5.97 -18.55 -3.84
N ARG A 473 6.97 -19.39 -4.11
CA ARG A 473 8.38 -19.00 -4.02
C ARG A 473 8.62 -17.71 -4.82
N GLY A 474 9.36 -16.79 -4.25
CA GLY A 474 9.51 -15.41 -4.74
C GLY A 474 8.65 -14.40 -3.96
N SER A 475 7.60 -14.83 -3.26
CA SER A 475 6.80 -13.95 -2.42
C SER A 475 7.63 -13.38 -1.27
N SER A 476 7.41 -12.10 -0.94
CA SER A 476 8.08 -11.43 0.19
C SER A 476 7.50 -11.86 1.54
N GLY A 477 8.25 -11.62 2.62
CA GLY A 477 7.77 -11.85 3.98
C GLY A 477 7.95 -13.28 4.51
N TYR A 478 8.61 -14.14 3.76
CA TYR A 478 8.92 -15.54 4.14
C TYR A 478 10.42 -15.82 4.20
N GLY A 479 11.22 -14.77 4.39
CA GLY A 479 12.68 -14.84 4.42
C GLY A 479 13.33 -14.64 3.06
N LEU A 480 14.64 -14.40 3.11
CA LEU A 480 15.46 -14.11 1.93
C LEU A 480 15.57 -15.29 0.96
N LYS A 481 15.67 -16.50 1.50
CA LYS A 481 15.77 -17.71 0.68
C LYS A 481 14.53 -17.86 -0.20
N HIS A 482 13.35 -17.82 0.41
CA HIS A 482 12.06 -17.93 -0.31
C HIS A 482 11.91 -16.82 -1.36
N MET A 483 12.25 -15.58 -0.99
CA MET A 483 12.13 -14.43 -1.87
C MET A 483 13.07 -14.49 -3.07
N LYS A 484 14.28 -15.07 -2.93
CA LYS A 484 15.28 -15.14 -4.00
C LYS A 484 15.00 -16.20 -5.04
N GLU A 485 14.17 -17.18 -4.76
CA GLU A 485 13.89 -18.31 -5.67
C GLU A 485 13.34 -17.86 -7.04
N VAL A 486 12.74 -16.68 -7.13
CA VAL A 486 12.17 -16.17 -8.38
C VAL A 486 13.21 -15.52 -9.32
N TYR A 487 14.42 -15.18 -8.83
CA TYR A 487 15.43 -14.55 -9.69
C TYR A 487 15.91 -15.53 -10.78
N GLY A 488 15.69 -15.17 -12.04
CA GLY A 488 15.95 -16.04 -13.18
C GLY A 488 14.97 -17.21 -13.37
N ASN A 489 13.95 -17.35 -12.49
CA ASN A 489 13.02 -18.49 -12.43
C ASN A 489 11.55 -18.06 -12.40
N PHE A 490 11.18 -17.06 -13.19
CA PHE A 490 9.83 -16.48 -13.17
C PHE A 490 8.70 -17.47 -13.48
N ASP A 491 8.99 -18.48 -14.28
CA ASP A 491 8.04 -19.52 -14.66
C ASP A 491 8.11 -20.74 -13.73
N THR A 492 9.30 -21.19 -13.32
CA THR A 492 9.44 -22.40 -12.50
C THR A 492 8.83 -22.28 -11.12
N VAL A 493 8.82 -21.07 -10.51
CA VAL A 493 8.14 -20.84 -9.22
C VAL A 493 6.62 -21.00 -9.31
N LEU A 494 6.02 -20.99 -10.51
CA LEU A 494 4.60 -21.27 -10.73
C LEU A 494 4.23 -22.73 -10.41
N GLU A 495 5.20 -23.63 -10.30
CA GLU A 495 4.96 -25.00 -9.85
C GLU A 495 4.30 -25.07 -8.47
N ASP A 496 4.58 -24.11 -7.60
CA ASP A 496 3.94 -24.01 -6.27
C ASP A 496 2.42 -23.76 -6.40
N MET A 497 2.00 -23.04 -7.44
CA MET A 497 0.57 -22.86 -7.75
C MET A 497 -0.07 -24.20 -8.18
N PHE A 498 0.61 -24.98 -9.00
CA PHE A 498 0.11 -26.30 -9.41
C PHE A 498 0.05 -27.27 -8.22
N ASP A 499 1.07 -27.27 -7.36
CA ASP A 499 1.13 -28.09 -6.16
C ASP A 499 0.03 -27.76 -5.16
N SER A 500 -0.36 -26.49 -5.05
CA SER A 500 -1.45 -26.10 -4.18
C SER A 500 -2.81 -26.62 -4.66
N ILE A 501 -3.04 -26.66 -5.97
CA ILE A 501 -4.23 -27.24 -6.58
C ILE A 501 -4.29 -28.76 -6.29
N GLU A 502 -3.19 -29.47 -6.58
CA GLU A 502 -3.09 -30.90 -6.32
C GLU A 502 -3.27 -31.22 -4.83
N TYR A 503 -2.68 -30.41 -3.94
CA TYR A 503 -2.84 -30.57 -2.50
C TYR A 503 -4.30 -30.45 -2.06
N LEU A 504 -5.03 -29.42 -2.49
CA LEU A 504 -6.43 -29.24 -2.12
C LEU A 504 -7.35 -30.30 -2.74
N ASP A 505 -7.05 -30.76 -3.95
CA ASP A 505 -7.77 -31.86 -4.61
C ASP A 505 -7.60 -33.17 -3.80
N THR A 506 -6.37 -33.49 -3.38
CA THR A 506 -6.10 -34.70 -2.55
C THR A 506 -6.78 -34.62 -1.17
N LYS A 507 -7.08 -33.42 -0.67
CA LYS A 507 -7.85 -33.21 0.55
C LYS A 507 -9.37 -33.27 0.33
N GLY A 508 -9.83 -33.35 -0.91
CA GLY A 508 -11.24 -33.29 -1.27
C GLY A 508 -11.89 -31.92 -1.07
N GLU A 509 -11.08 -30.86 -0.98
CA GLU A 509 -11.56 -29.50 -0.80
C GLU A 509 -11.98 -28.84 -2.13
N ILE A 510 -11.39 -29.27 -3.24
CA ILE A 510 -11.69 -28.82 -4.59
C ILE A 510 -11.74 -29.99 -5.57
N ASN A 511 -12.26 -29.73 -6.77
CA ASN A 511 -12.12 -30.60 -7.93
C ASN A 511 -11.16 -29.95 -8.91
N LYS A 512 -9.95 -30.50 -9.09
CA LYS A 512 -8.91 -29.95 -9.95
C LYS A 512 -9.29 -29.93 -11.43
N GLU A 513 -10.28 -30.73 -11.86
CA GLU A 513 -10.80 -30.71 -13.22
C GLU A 513 -11.71 -29.49 -13.49
N ASN A 514 -12.03 -28.68 -12.46
CA ASN A 514 -12.93 -27.54 -12.54
C ASN A 514 -12.27 -26.27 -11.97
N VAL A 515 -11.10 -25.92 -12.54
CA VAL A 515 -10.23 -24.81 -12.08
C VAL A 515 -9.98 -23.83 -13.22
N CYS A 516 -10.08 -22.52 -12.93
CA CYS A 516 -9.55 -21.43 -13.75
C CYS A 516 -8.53 -20.62 -12.98
N VAL A 517 -7.75 -19.81 -13.69
CA VAL A 517 -6.77 -18.90 -13.08
C VAL A 517 -7.08 -17.45 -13.44
N TYR A 518 -6.93 -16.54 -12.47
CA TYR A 518 -7.06 -15.09 -12.63
C TYR A 518 -5.99 -14.37 -11.85
N GLY A 519 -5.28 -13.45 -12.48
CA GLY A 519 -4.29 -12.64 -11.78
C GLY A 519 -3.96 -11.35 -12.50
N ALA A 520 -3.37 -10.42 -11.76
CA ALA A 520 -2.98 -9.10 -12.24
C ALA A 520 -1.45 -8.90 -12.15
N SER A 521 -0.87 -8.14 -13.10
CA SER A 521 0.57 -7.85 -13.14
C SER A 521 1.40 -9.15 -13.28
N TYR A 522 2.30 -9.45 -12.33
CA TYR A 522 2.95 -10.76 -12.27
C TYR A 522 1.90 -11.90 -12.17
N GLY A 523 0.81 -11.71 -11.41
CA GLY A 523 -0.30 -12.66 -11.42
C GLY A 523 -0.93 -12.84 -12.80
N GLY A 524 -0.97 -11.78 -13.62
CA GLY A 524 -1.40 -11.84 -15.02
C GLY A 524 -0.39 -12.61 -15.91
N TYR A 525 0.91 -12.50 -15.64
CA TYR A 525 1.93 -13.37 -16.19
C TYR A 525 1.65 -14.84 -15.80
N ALA A 526 1.45 -15.11 -14.52
CA ALA A 526 1.16 -16.44 -14.00
C ALA A 526 -0.13 -17.04 -14.61
N ALA A 527 -1.17 -16.21 -14.79
CA ALA A 527 -2.42 -16.60 -15.45
C ALA A 527 -2.27 -16.82 -16.97
N THR A 528 -1.17 -16.41 -17.56
CA THR A 528 -0.82 -16.66 -18.97
C THR A 528 0.14 -17.85 -19.10
N GLN A 529 1.25 -17.82 -18.37
CA GLN A 529 2.32 -18.83 -18.45
C GLN A 529 1.89 -20.15 -17.82
N GLY A 530 1.16 -20.14 -16.71
CA GLY A 530 0.68 -21.35 -16.03
C GLY A 530 -0.12 -22.27 -16.95
N PRO A 531 -1.16 -21.81 -17.66
CA PRO A 531 -1.88 -22.61 -18.66
C PRO A 531 -1.02 -23.07 -19.85
N MET A 532 0.03 -22.34 -20.24
CA MET A 532 0.97 -22.79 -21.26
C MET A 532 1.88 -23.91 -20.77
N MET A 533 2.20 -23.94 -19.46
CA MET A 533 2.99 -25.02 -18.83
C MET A 533 2.12 -26.23 -18.51
N ARG A 534 0.87 -26.03 -18.05
CA ARG A 534 -0.08 -27.07 -17.64
C ARG A 534 -1.45 -26.82 -18.27
N PRO A 535 -1.58 -27.02 -19.60
CA PRO A 535 -2.85 -26.81 -20.31
C PRO A 535 -3.96 -27.80 -19.89
N ASP A 536 -3.59 -28.89 -19.26
CA ASP A 536 -4.48 -29.91 -18.70
C ASP A 536 -5.15 -29.47 -17.40
N LEU A 537 -4.57 -28.50 -16.67
CA LEU A 537 -4.99 -28.13 -15.32
C LEU A 537 -6.05 -26.99 -15.30
N PHE A 538 -6.10 -26.18 -16.34
CA PHE A 538 -6.95 -24.98 -16.34
C PHE A 538 -8.02 -25.01 -17.43
N ARG A 539 -9.28 -24.89 -17.00
CA ARG A 539 -10.45 -24.76 -17.90
C ARG A 539 -10.49 -23.39 -18.57
N CYS A 540 -10.01 -22.34 -17.91
CA CYS A 540 -9.91 -21.00 -18.47
C CYS A 540 -8.92 -20.12 -17.70
N ALA A 541 -8.53 -18.99 -18.31
CA ALA A 541 -7.58 -18.07 -17.74
C ALA A 541 -7.96 -16.61 -18.03
N VAL A 542 -7.80 -15.74 -17.03
CA VAL A 542 -7.99 -14.30 -17.14
C VAL A 542 -6.69 -13.60 -16.70
N SER A 543 -6.10 -12.82 -17.60
CA SER A 543 -4.89 -12.04 -17.34
C SER A 543 -5.22 -10.55 -17.33
N GLU A 544 -5.00 -9.89 -16.20
CA GLU A 544 -5.16 -8.44 -16.05
C GLU A 544 -3.80 -7.77 -15.99
N ALA A 545 -3.56 -6.76 -16.84
CA ALA A 545 -2.32 -5.99 -16.87
C ALA A 545 -1.06 -6.87 -16.80
N GLY A 546 -1.09 -8.01 -17.51
CA GLY A 546 -0.06 -9.05 -17.43
C GLY A 546 1.24 -8.65 -18.11
N LEU A 547 2.33 -9.32 -17.72
CA LEU A 547 3.64 -9.24 -18.34
C LEU A 547 3.73 -10.32 -19.42
N TYR A 548 3.74 -9.92 -20.68
CA TYR A 548 3.72 -10.85 -21.83
C TYR A 548 5.07 -10.98 -22.51
N ASP A 549 5.86 -9.90 -22.51
CA ASP A 549 7.22 -9.84 -23.04
C ASP A 549 8.14 -9.20 -22.01
N ILE A 550 8.92 -10.02 -21.31
CA ILE A 550 9.84 -9.55 -20.26
C ILE A 550 10.88 -8.57 -20.82
N ASN A 551 11.34 -8.77 -22.08
CA ASN A 551 12.28 -7.86 -22.71
C ASN A 551 11.76 -6.43 -22.88
N ALA A 552 10.46 -6.25 -22.97
CA ALA A 552 9.86 -4.92 -23.06
C ALA A 552 10.07 -4.09 -21.77
N GLN A 553 10.31 -4.70 -20.63
CA GLN A 553 10.65 -3.99 -19.39
C GLN A 553 11.96 -3.21 -19.49
N TYR A 554 12.93 -3.71 -20.28
CA TYR A 554 14.19 -3.01 -20.52
C TYR A 554 14.05 -1.80 -21.47
N THR A 555 12.99 -1.75 -22.27
CA THR A 555 12.82 -0.74 -23.32
C THR A 555 11.69 0.25 -23.07
N SER A 556 10.56 -0.20 -22.49
CA SER A 556 9.33 0.59 -22.40
C SER A 556 8.71 0.65 -20.99
N GLY A 557 9.01 -0.32 -20.09
CA GLY A 557 8.51 -0.32 -18.71
C GLY A 557 9.06 0.85 -17.87
N ASP A 558 8.32 1.28 -16.83
CA ASP A 558 8.69 2.41 -15.98
C ASP A 558 9.81 2.11 -14.98
N ILE A 559 10.04 0.83 -14.64
CA ILE A 559 11.08 0.39 -13.70
C ILE A 559 12.45 0.90 -14.14
N ARG A 560 12.76 0.86 -15.43
CA ARG A 560 14.04 1.31 -15.99
C ARG A 560 14.35 2.80 -15.75
N TRP A 561 13.33 3.62 -15.48
CA TRP A 561 13.49 5.05 -15.24
C TRP A 561 13.85 5.37 -13.79
N GLY A 562 13.60 4.42 -12.88
CA GLY A 562 13.99 4.57 -11.50
C GLY A 562 15.50 4.46 -11.31
N ARG A 563 16.03 5.10 -10.25
CA ARG A 563 17.44 4.93 -9.86
C ARG A 563 17.69 3.45 -9.57
N GLY A 564 18.74 2.88 -10.16
CA GLY A 564 19.03 1.44 -10.06
C GLY A 564 18.12 0.51 -10.88
N GLY A 565 17.08 1.04 -11.55
CA GLY A 565 16.07 0.22 -12.24
C GLY A 565 16.64 -0.72 -13.30
N LYS A 566 17.67 -0.30 -14.05
CA LYS A 566 18.33 -1.18 -15.02
C LYS A 566 19.04 -2.34 -14.33
N LYS A 567 19.79 -2.10 -13.26
CA LYS A 567 20.46 -3.15 -12.48
C LYS A 567 19.45 -4.10 -11.84
N PHE A 568 18.32 -3.55 -11.36
CA PHE A 568 17.23 -4.36 -10.84
C PHE A 568 16.68 -5.32 -11.90
N LEU A 569 16.42 -4.83 -13.13
CA LEU A 569 15.95 -5.69 -14.23
C LEU A 569 16.99 -6.76 -14.60
N GLU A 570 18.28 -6.40 -14.68
CA GLU A 570 19.37 -7.34 -14.96
C GLU A 570 19.49 -8.41 -13.85
N ALA A 571 19.39 -8.03 -12.58
CA ALA A 571 19.41 -8.97 -11.46
C ALA A 571 18.18 -9.89 -11.45
N THR A 572 17.02 -9.38 -11.87
CA THR A 572 15.75 -10.10 -11.84
C THR A 572 15.58 -11.08 -12.99
N PHE A 573 15.86 -10.62 -14.20
CA PHE A 573 15.55 -11.33 -15.45
C PHE A 573 16.78 -11.82 -16.19
N GLY A 574 17.97 -11.58 -15.67
CA GLY A 574 19.22 -11.93 -16.32
C GLY A 574 19.53 -11.05 -17.53
N ASP A 575 20.21 -11.64 -18.51
CA ASP A 575 20.38 -11.00 -19.82
C ASP A 575 19.10 -11.17 -20.67
N GLY A 576 19.01 -10.44 -21.78
CA GLY A 576 17.84 -10.49 -22.65
C GLY A 576 17.49 -11.88 -23.18
N LYS A 577 18.42 -12.86 -23.17
CA LYS A 577 18.15 -14.24 -23.62
C LYS A 577 17.38 -15.02 -22.57
N GLU A 578 17.75 -14.89 -21.29
CA GLU A 578 17.01 -15.51 -20.19
C GLU A 578 15.59 -14.93 -20.11
N ALA A 579 15.44 -13.63 -20.22
CA ALA A 579 14.14 -12.96 -20.29
C ALA A 579 13.28 -13.48 -21.47
N GLU A 580 13.90 -13.74 -22.62
CA GLU A 580 13.21 -14.25 -23.81
C GLU A 580 12.62 -15.65 -23.57
N THR A 581 13.35 -16.54 -22.90
CA THR A 581 12.89 -17.92 -22.64
C THR A 581 11.68 -17.97 -21.70
N GLN A 582 11.53 -16.98 -20.84
CA GLN A 582 10.44 -16.90 -19.86
C GLN A 582 9.27 -16.01 -20.32
N SER A 583 9.35 -15.43 -21.53
CA SER A 583 8.32 -14.52 -22.07
C SER A 583 7.19 -15.31 -22.75
N PRO A 584 5.93 -15.23 -22.26
CA PRO A 584 4.76 -15.91 -22.86
C PRO A 584 4.57 -15.62 -24.34
N THR A 585 4.92 -14.43 -24.80
CA THR A 585 4.83 -14.00 -26.19
C THR A 585 5.56 -14.90 -27.19
N ASN A 586 6.56 -15.68 -26.72
CA ASN A 586 7.35 -16.59 -27.56
C ASN A 586 6.76 -18.02 -27.65
N TYR A 587 5.75 -18.29 -26.82
CA TYR A 587 5.10 -19.59 -26.72
C TYR A 587 3.60 -19.54 -26.97
N VAL A 588 3.12 -18.52 -27.66
CA VAL A 588 1.68 -18.27 -27.87
C VAL A 588 0.92 -19.50 -28.37
N ASN A 589 1.52 -20.33 -29.21
CA ASN A 589 0.91 -21.56 -29.73
C ASN A 589 0.62 -22.62 -28.64
N LYS A 590 1.20 -22.49 -27.43
CA LYS A 590 0.89 -23.37 -26.30
C LYS A 590 -0.35 -22.93 -25.53
N LEU A 591 -0.88 -21.72 -25.78
CA LEU A 591 -2.07 -21.21 -25.14
C LEU A 591 -3.32 -21.75 -25.82
N ILE A 592 -3.70 -22.97 -25.46
CA ILE A 592 -4.92 -23.64 -25.96
C ILE A 592 -6.13 -23.45 -25.01
N THR A 593 -5.87 -22.99 -23.80
CA THR A 593 -6.87 -22.70 -22.77
C THR A 593 -7.70 -21.48 -23.17
N PRO A 594 -9.05 -21.50 -23.02
CA PRO A 594 -9.88 -20.31 -23.16
C PRO A 594 -9.33 -19.12 -22.38
N TYR A 595 -9.18 -17.98 -23.04
CA TYR A 595 -8.38 -16.88 -22.51
C TYR A 595 -9.08 -15.53 -22.61
N MET A 596 -8.96 -14.73 -21.55
CA MET A 596 -9.40 -13.33 -21.51
C MET A 596 -8.26 -12.41 -21.09
N ILE A 597 -8.08 -11.31 -21.81
CA ILE A 597 -7.09 -10.27 -21.52
C ILE A 597 -7.80 -8.98 -21.09
N ILE A 598 -7.35 -8.40 -19.97
CA ILE A 598 -7.86 -7.14 -19.41
C ILE A 598 -6.69 -6.18 -19.28
N HIS A 599 -6.77 -4.95 -19.84
CA HIS A 599 -5.64 -4.02 -19.82
C HIS A 599 -6.06 -2.56 -19.93
N GLY A 600 -5.32 -1.68 -19.21
CA GLY A 600 -5.44 -0.24 -19.33
C GLY A 600 -4.49 0.32 -20.39
N LYS A 601 -4.97 1.13 -21.35
CA LYS A 601 -4.08 1.69 -22.40
C LYS A 601 -3.05 2.71 -21.90
N LYS A 602 -3.18 3.17 -20.64
CA LYS A 602 -2.23 4.09 -20.00
C LYS A 602 -1.31 3.37 -19.01
N ASP A 603 -1.28 2.06 -19.05
CA ASP A 603 -0.35 1.27 -18.27
C ASP A 603 1.09 1.51 -18.75
N ILE A 604 1.96 1.93 -17.82
CA ILE A 604 3.39 2.15 -18.04
C ILE A 604 4.24 1.14 -17.26
N ARG A 605 3.64 0.37 -16.33
CA ARG A 605 4.31 -0.67 -15.57
C ARG A 605 4.47 -1.94 -16.40
N THR A 606 3.36 -2.42 -16.96
CA THR A 606 3.31 -3.43 -18.02
C THR A 606 2.73 -2.75 -19.25
N PRO A 607 3.57 -2.17 -20.12
CA PRO A 607 3.10 -1.28 -21.18
C PRO A 607 2.07 -1.93 -22.10
N TYR A 608 0.97 -1.23 -22.40
CA TYR A 608 -0.11 -1.74 -23.25
C TYR A 608 0.40 -2.27 -24.61
N GLN A 609 1.51 -1.73 -25.10
CA GLN A 609 2.15 -2.18 -26.35
C GLN A 609 2.56 -3.67 -26.28
N GLU A 610 2.94 -4.19 -25.12
CA GLU A 610 3.22 -5.62 -24.91
C GLU A 610 1.96 -6.45 -25.07
N ALA A 611 0.87 -6.04 -24.42
CA ALA A 611 -0.43 -6.68 -24.53
C ALA A 611 -0.95 -6.67 -25.99
N GLU A 612 -0.78 -5.52 -26.69
CA GLU A 612 -1.17 -5.41 -28.09
C GLU A 612 -0.34 -6.32 -29.00
N ALA A 613 0.98 -6.40 -28.77
CA ALA A 613 1.86 -7.31 -29.53
C ALA A 613 1.50 -8.78 -29.28
N PHE A 614 1.19 -9.14 -28.02
CA PHE A 614 0.73 -10.47 -27.66
C PHE A 614 -0.58 -10.83 -28.32
N MET A 615 -1.59 -9.93 -28.29
CA MET A 615 -2.86 -10.11 -29.00
C MET A 615 -2.67 -10.30 -30.50
N LYS A 616 -1.79 -9.53 -31.17
CA LYS A 616 -1.48 -9.69 -32.60
C LYS A 616 -0.86 -11.06 -32.91
N LYS A 617 -0.02 -11.60 -31.99
CA LYS A 617 0.50 -12.97 -32.16
C LYS A 617 -0.58 -14.03 -31.99
N MET A 618 -1.50 -13.88 -31.04
CA MET A 618 -2.67 -14.77 -30.90
C MET A 618 -3.55 -14.74 -32.16
N ASP A 619 -3.85 -13.54 -32.68
CA ASP A 619 -4.64 -13.38 -33.92
C ASP A 619 -3.97 -14.11 -35.09
N LYS A 620 -2.65 -13.96 -35.26
CA LYS A 620 -1.86 -14.64 -36.30
C LYS A 620 -1.87 -16.16 -36.13
N ALA A 621 -1.89 -16.65 -34.90
CA ALA A 621 -1.96 -18.07 -34.56
C ALA A 621 -3.39 -18.64 -34.63
N GLY A 622 -4.41 -17.82 -34.89
CA GLY A 622 -5.82 -18.23 -34.94
C GLY A 622 -6.42 -18.54 -33.56
N ILE A 623 -5.80 -18.08 -32.47
CA ILE A 623 -6.24 -18.31 -31.10
C ILE A 623 -7.38 -17.33 -30.80
N LYS A 624 -8.52 -17.87 -30.35
CA LYS A 624 -9.67 -17.06 -29.92
C LYS A 624 -9.51 -16.63 -28.46
N TYR A 625 -9.73 -15.37 -28.18
CA TYR A 625 -9.70 -14.80 -26.84
C TYR A 625 -10.73 -13.69 -26.67
N GLU A 626 -11.11 -13.42 -25.43
CA GLU A 626 -11.93 -12.26 -25.06
C GLU A 626 -11.02 -11.12 -24.58
N LYS A 627 -11.47 -9.86 -24.68
CA LYS A 627 -10.70 -8.73 -24.23
C LYS A 627 -11.53 -7.62 -23.62
N MET A 628 -10.95 -6.95 -22.63
CA MET A 628 -11.44 -5.70 -22.06
C MET A 628 -10.30 -4.67 -22.00
N ILE A 629 -10.31 -3.74 -22.94
CA ILE A 629 -9.25 -2.71 -23.06
C ILE A 629 -9.87 -1.35 -22.76
N ILE A 630 -9.31 -0.64 -21.76
CA ILE A 630 -9.84 0.64 -21.29
C ILE A 630 -8.87 1.79 -21.57
N GLU A 631 -9.34 2.79 -22.33
CA GLU A 631 -8.51 3.87 -22.91
C GLU A 631 -7.70 4.69 -21.89
N LYS A 632 -8.26 4.96 -20.71
CA LYS A 632 -7.65 5.89 -19.73
C LYS A 632 -7.14 5.20 -18.47
N GLU A 633 -7.42 3.91 -18.26
CA GLU A 633 -6.90 3.18 -17.11
C GLU A 633 -5.41 2.92 -17.22
N THR A 634 -4.76 2.88 -16.05
CA THR A 634 -3.33 2.64 -15.85
C THR A 634 -3.06 1.18 -15.45
N HIS A 635 -2.11 0.93 -14.56
CA HIS A 635 -1.77 -0.42 -14.05
C HIS A 635 -2.79 -0.95 -13.01
N GLY A 636 -4.04 -0.72 -13.23
CA GLY A 636 -5.17 -1.08 -12.39
C GLY A 636 -6.38 -0.23 -12.75
N PHE A 637 -7.54 -0.59 -12.22
CA PHE A 637 -8.78 0.12 -12.53
C PHE A 637 -9.17 1.03 -11.38
N SER A 638 -9.00 2.32 -11.59
CA SER A 638 -9.26 3.35 -10.59
C SER A 638 -10.70 3.87 -10.62
N ARG A 639 -11.42 3.71 -11.72
CA ARG A 639 -12.83 4.10 -11.82
C ARG A 639 -13.76 3.00 -11.38
N GLU A 640 -14.74 3.37 -10.57
CA GLU A 640 -15.74 2.46 -10.00
C GLU A 640 -16.52 1.72 -11.10
N GLU A 641 -16.98 2.44 -12.14
CA GLU A 641 -17.69 1.84 -13.26
C GLU A 641 -16.85 0.80 -14.01
N ASN A 642 -15.54 1.03 -14.16
CA ASN A 642 -14.65 0.09 -14.84
C ASN A 642 -14.38 -1.14 -13.98
N ARG A 643 -14.28 -0.97 -12.63
CA ARG A 643 -14.14 -2.08 -11.68
C ARG A 643 -15.40 -2.97 -11.67
N ILE A 644 -16.58 -2.34 -11.64
CA ILE A 644 -17.86 -3.04 -11.68
C ILE A 644 -18.00 -3.82 -13.01
N GLU A 645 -17.70 -3.18 -14.15
CA GLU A 645 -17.76 -3.84 -15.46
C GLU A 645 -16.75 -4.99 -15.56
N LYS A 646 -15.53 -4.80 -15.03
CA LYS A 646 -14.51 -5.86 -14.96
C LYS A 646 -15.04 -7.08 -14.20
N MET A 647 -15.58 -6.88 -13.01
CA MET A 647 -16.14 -7.97 -12.19
C MET A 647 -17.25 -8.72 -12.93
N LYS A 648 -18.17 -8.02 -13.58
CA LYS A 648 -19.25 -8.63 -14.39
C LYS A 648 -18.70 -9.49 -15.54
N ARG A 649 -17.70 -8.98 -16.26
CA ARG A 649 -17.08 -9.72 -17.38
C ARG A 649 -16.33 -10.95 -16.92
N ILE A 650 -15.56 -10.83 -15.82
CA ILE A 650 -14.81 -11.96 -15.24
C ILE A 650 -15.79 -13.06 -14.79
N SER A 651 -16.85 -12.70 -14.06
CA SER A 651 -17.87 -13.67 -13.63
C SER A 651 -18.55 -14.37 -14.82
N ALA A 652 -18.95 -13.60 -15.84
CA ALA A 652 -19.56 -14.16 -17.07
C ALA A 652 -18.60 -15.11 -17.80
N PHE A 653 -17.30 -14.76 -17.85
CA PHE A 653 -16.28 -15.59 -18.49
C PHE A 653 -16.09 -16.91 -17.73
N PHE A 654 -15.99 -16.88 -16.40
CA PHE A 654 -15.86 -18.10 -15.60
C PHE A 654 -17.08 -19.00 -15.69
N ASN A 655 -18.29 -18.43 -15.60
CA ASN A 655 -19.55 -19.18 -15.74
C ASN A 655 -19.72 -19.85 -17.12
N LYS A 656 -19.00 -19.37 -18.14
CA LYS A 656 -19.02 -19.97 -19.50
C LYS A 656 -18.18 -21.24 -19.60
N TYR A 657 -17.11 -21.37 -18.78
CA TYR A 657 -16.13 -22.44 -18.91
C TYR A 657 -16.03 -23.38 -17.70
N LEU A 658 -16.64 -23.02 -16.59
CA LEU A 658 -16.70 -23.83 -15.38
C LEU A 658 -18.10 -24.42 -15.18
N ASP A 659 -18.14 -25.62 -14.65
CA ASP A 659 -19.38 -26.27 -14.27
C ASP A 659 -19.86 -25.66 -12.93
N THR A 660 -20.75 -24.65 -13.02
CA THR A 660 -21.23 -23.85 -11.88
C THR A 660 -22.55 -24.36 -11.31
#